data_6d84d04a7080a170c2a8f6713c2304b6
#
_entry.id   6d84d04a7080a170c2a8f6713c2304b6
#
_cell.length_a   1.000
_cell.length_b   1.000
_cell.length_c   1.000
_cell.angle_alpha   90.00
_cell.angle_beta   90.00
_cell.angle_gamma   90.00
#
_symmetry.space_group_name_H-M   'P 1'
#
loop_
_entity.id
_entity.type
_entity.pdbx_description
1 polymer ?
#
loop_
_entity_poly.entity_id
_entity_poly.type
_entity_poly.pdbx_seq_one_letter_code
_entity_poly.pdbx_strand_id
1 'polypeptide(L)'
;MKLRDCSVLVITFFIVSSIFSQHKITGTVLDQNNQPIKNAEVYNQNTGEQTVTDTNGKFELTNIGDGEYMITVFNYNYDILEKQAKVEGDDAVIDFELKPIGEELSEVLITQRRERIFGLKQLKPVEGTAIYAGKKSEVVLLENALGNLASNNARQIYAQVAGLNIYENSVGGLQLNIGGRGLDPNRTANFNTRQNGYDISADVLGYPESYYTPPAEALSEIQVVRGAASLQYGTQFGGLINFKMKQPNPNKKIEWVTRQSLGAFNLFTSFNSLSGTLGKFSYYTYFNYKEGDGFRPNSEFDSKNAYAHLGYKFSEKTKLTGEFTYLKYLAKQPGGLTDTQFELDSDFSNRTRNWFEVDWKLFSLKLEHEFSKKTDFSLNLFGLDASRKALGFRGVPTDLNSNPITAVDEIDAEGNFVTPRDLIVGNFQNWGAEARLLSRYNLLGKESVFLIGSKYYQANNDARQGPGSLGTDANFTFQNNTFPDYANQSTFDFPNLNVAVFGENIFNITDKFSVTPGIRFEYIKTESDGIYNDVVFDNAGNPISNITRTDDQTLERSFVLLGLGSSYKIKPGLEVYANISQNYRSVTFSDIRIVNPTFVISPNIGDEEGYTADVGFRGKINKSLTYDASVFGLLYDDRIGEVFDDRARRTRGNIGDAIIYGLESYTNWNIANTFFENNTNYVLNTFVNLAITDSEYTQSDRPIEGRKVEFIPLINLKTGIGFGYKNFLGNIQFTHLSEQYTEATNADRAPQGSKEEGTLGKIPSYSILDLSFSYTYKKFKLETGINNVLDENYFTQRATGYPGPGIIPSEPFSWYATLQFKL
;
A
#
# COMPACT_ATOMS: atom_id res chain seq x y z
N MET A 1 -62.82 30.52 18.08
CA MET A 1 -63.90 30.60 17.07
C MET A 1 -63.37 30.17 15.75
N LYS A 2 -63.92 29.05 15.24
CA LYS A 2 -63.82 28.41 13.91
C LYS A 2 -62.54 27.77 13.47
N LEU A 3 -62.60 26.42 13.58
CA LEU A 3 -62.08 25.38 12.70
C LEU A 3 -62.34 25.61 11.21
N ARG A 4 -61.43 25.09 10.37
CA ARG A 4 -61.59 24.45 9.05
C ARG A 4 -60.31 24.66 8.26
N ASP A 5 -59.64 23.72 7.59
CA ASP A 5 -59.95 22.37 7.10
C ASP A 5 -58.61 21.60 6.93
N CYS A 6 -58.51 20.42 7.48
CA CYS A 6 -57.49 19.42 7.16
C CYS A 6 -57.91 18.71 5.86
N SER A 7 -57.17 18.87 4.79
CA SER A 7 -57.25 17.99 3.61
C SER A 7 -56.28 16.85 3.76
N VAL A 8 -56.79 15.65 4.03
CA VAL A 8 -56.08 14.40 4.03
C VAL A 8 -55.81 14.00 2.59
N LEU A 9 -54.56 14.04 2.17
CA LEU A 9 -54.12 13.46 0.91
C LEU A 9 -53.83 11.96 1.12
N VAL A 10 -54.78 11.11 0.79
CA VAL A 10 -54.59 9.65 0.76
C VAL A 10 -53.81 9.30 -0.50
N ILE A 11 -52.53 9.07 -0.35
CA ILE A 11 -51.72 8.45 -1.42
C ILE A 11 -51.99 6.95 -1.38
N THR A 12 -52.84 6.51 -2.32
CA THR A 12 -53.07 5.09 -2.58
C THR A 12 -51.82 4.51 -3.24
N PHE A 13 -51.02 3.81 -2.44
CA PHE A 13 -49.91 3.01 -2.94
C PHE A 13 -50.50 1.79 -3.68
N PHE A 14 -50.50 1.81 -5.01
CA PHE A 14 -50.68 0.61 -5.81
C PHE A 14 -49.51 -0.32 -5.56
N ILE A 15 -49.72 -1.31 -4.70
CA ILE A 15 -48.85 -2.49 -4.65
C ILE A 15 -49.17 -3.30 -5.92
N VAL A 16 -48.39 -3.04 -6.97
CA VAL A 16 -48.27 -3.99 -8.08
C VAL A 16 -47.45 -5.17 -7.50
N SER A 17 -48.12 -6.17 -7.00
CA SER A 17 -47.53 -7.49 -6.80
C SER A 17 -47.17 -8.03 -8.19
N SER A 18 -45.95 -7.76 -8.65
CA SER A 18 -45.34 -8.47 -9.73
C SER A 18 -45.28 -9.92 -9.29
N ILE A 19 -46.10 -10.78 -9.86
CA ILE A 19 -45.94 -12.25 -9.75
C ILE A 19 -44.66 -12.53 -10.53
N PHE A 20 -43.52 -12.53 -9.83
CA PHE A 20 -42.28 -13.07 -10.43
C PHE A 20 -42.49 -14.59 -10.53
N SER A 21 -42.60 -15.13 -11.71
CA SER A 21 -42.44 -16.53 -11.93
C SER A 21 -41.08 -16.95 -11.33
N GLN A 22 -41.11 -17.82 -10.33
CA GLN A 22 -39.90 -18.34 -9.70
C GLN A 22 -39.56 -19.65 -10.40
N HIS A 23 -38.48 -19.66 -11.14
CA HIS A 23 -37.94 -20.80 -11.86
C HIS A 23 -36.80 -21.43 -11.07
N LYS A 24 -36.30 -22.51 -11.59
CA LYS A 24 -35.16 -23.26 -11.08
C LYS A 24 -34.09 -23.38 -12.14
N ILE A 25 -32.85 -23.45 -11.69
CA ILE A 25 -31.73 -23.91 -12.50
C ILE A 25 -31.30 -25.24 -11.93
N THR A 26 -31.42 -26.29 -12.73
CA THR A 26 -31.07 -27.67 -12.36
C THR A 26 -29.98 -28.20 -13.27
N GLY A 27 -29.30 -29.26 -12.87
CA GLY A 27 -28.30 -29.90 -13.70
C GLY A 27 -27.53 -30.99 -13.00
N THR A 28 -26.56 -31.55 -13.71
CA THR A 28 -25.74 -32.65 -13.25
C THR A 28 -24.25 -32.26 -13.38
N VAL A 29 -23.45 -32.62 -12.39
CA VAL A 29 -22.00 -32.44 -12.41
C VAL A 29 -21.33 -33.79 -12.49
N LEU A 30 -20.62 -34.04 -13.59
CA LEU A 30 -19.94 -35.30 -13.90
C LEU A 30 -18.41 -35.05 -14.05
N ASP A 31 -17.63 -36.10 -13.91
CA ASP A 31 -16.23 -36.10 -14.32
C ASP A 31 -16.04 -36.51 -15.79
N GLN A 32 -14.82 -36.50 -16.29
CA GLN A 32 -14.46 -36.91 -17.65
C GLN A 32 -14.78 -38.38 -17.99
N ASN A 33 -15.05 -39.21 -16.97
CA ASN A 33 -15.43 -40.63 -17.12
C ASN A 33 -16.93 -40.82 -16.94
N ASN A 34 -17.73 -39.72 -16.97
CA ASN A 34 -19.17 -39.70 -16.74
C ASN A 34 -19.58 -40.21 -15.34
N GLN A 35 -18.65 -40.10 -14.33
CA GLN A 35 -19.01 -40.45 -12.95
C GLN A 35 -19.56 -39.23 -12.22
N PRO A 36 -20.63 -39.35 -11.43
CA PRO A 36 -21.24 -38.23 -10.73
C PRO A 36 -20.31 -37.69 -9.63
N ILE A 37 -20.14 -36.38 -9.60
CA ILE A 37 -19.36 -35.70 -8.58
C ILE A 37 -20.29 -35.26 -7.45
N LYS A 38 -20.16 -35.93 -6.30
CA LYS A 38 -20.89 -35.61 -5.09
C LYS A 38 -20.24 -34.45 -4.35
N ASN A 39 -21.07 -33.64 -3.67
CA ASN A 39 -20.61 -32.48 -2.89
C ASN A 39 -19.81 -31.46 -3.72
N ALA A 40 -20.07 -31.34 -5.01
CA ALA A 40 -19.61 -30.19 -5.79
C ALA A 40 -20.46 -28.98 -5.39
N GLU A 41 -19.80 -27.88 -5.10
CA GLU A 41 -20.45 -26.61 -4.78
C GLU A 41 -20.87 -25.92 -6.07
N VAL A 42 -22.14 -25.56 -6.16
CA VAL A 42 -22.74 -24.88 -7.32
C VAL A 42 -23.20 -23.51 -6.85
N TYR A 43 -22.68 -22.48 -7.49
CA TYR A 43 -22.86 -21.10 -7.08
C TYR A 43 -23.38 -20.23 -8.23
N ASN A 44 -24.45 -19.49 -7.99
CA ASN A 44 -24.94 -18.47 -8.88
C ASN A 44 -24.26 -17.13 -8.57
N GLN A 45 -23.35 -16.69 -9.43
CA GLN A 45 -22.58 -15.45 -9.23
C GLN A 45 -23.46 -14.18 -9.19
N ASN A 46 -24.64 -14.20 -9.81
CA ASN A 46 -25.51 -13.04 -9.93
C ASN A 46 -26.41 -12.85 -8.70
N THR A 47 -26.90 -13.95 -8.10
CA THR A 47 -27.80 -13.88 -6.94
C THR A 47 -27.12 -14.17 -5.62
N GLY A 48 -25.95 -14.82 -5.65
CA GLY A 48 -25.26 -15.31 -4.48
C GLY A 48 -25.86 -16.59 -3.89
N GLU A 49 -26.84 -17.20 -4.57
CA GLU A 49 -27.42 -18.46 -4.17
C GLU A 49 -26.44 -19.61 -4.44
N GLN A 50 -26.41 -20.58 -3.54
CA GLN A 50 -25.54 -21.73 -3.67
C GLN A 50 -26.25 -23.00 -3.24
N THR A 51 -25.81 -24.12 -3.82
CA THR A 51 -26.25 -25.46 -3.48
C THR A 51 -25.09 -26.43 -3.61
N VAL A 52 -25.28 -27.71 -3.22
CA VAL A 52 -24.27 -28.75 -3.42
C VAL A 52 -24.89 -29.92 -4.17
N THR A 53 -24.09 -30.61 -4.97
CA THR A 53 -24.55 -31.79 -5.69
C THR A 53 -24.81 -32.98 -4.74
N ASP A 54 -25.85 -33.72 -5.02
CA ASP A 54 -26.23 -34.97 -4.34
C ASP A 54 -25.29 -36.16 -4.71
N THR A 55 -25.62 -37.37 -4.27
CA THR A 55 -24.86 -38.58 -4.55
C THR A 55 -24.85 -38.98 -6.04
N ASN A 56 -25.77 -38.45 -6.83
CA ASN A 56 -25.88 -38.66 -8.25
C ASN A 56 -25.32 -37.46 -9.07
N GLY A 57 -24.64 -36.53 -8.41
CA GLY A 57 -24.09 -35.32 -9.03
C GLY A 57 -25.14 -34.27 -9.38
N LYS A 58 -26.39 -34.38 -8.94
CA LYS A 58 -27.48 -33.45 -9.28
C LYS A 58 -27.52 -32.27 -8.33
N PHE A 59 -27.84 -31.09 -8.87
CA PHE A 59 -28.03 -29.85 -8.11
C PHE A 59 -29.31 -29.12 -8.53
N GLU A 60 -29.81 -28.26 -7.66
CA GLU A 60 -30.96 -27.40 -7.89
C GLU A 60 -30.71 -26.04 -7.20
N LEU A 61 -30.86 -24.95 -7.97
CA LEU A 61 -30.94 -23.57 -7.49
C LEU A 61 -32.40 -23.12 -7.68
N THR A 62 -33.00 -22.57 -6.63
CA THR A 62 -34.44 -22.23 -6.60
C THR A 62 -34.64 -20.72 -6.53
N ASN A 63 -35.87 -20.25 -6.74
CA ASN A 63 -36.22 -18.83 -6.67
C ASN A 63 -35.47 -17.94 -7.68
N ILE A 64 -35.24 -18.47 -8.87
CA ILE A 64 -34.58 -17.77 -9.96
C ILE A 64 -35.60 -17.01 -10.79
N GLY A 65 -35.41 -15.73 -11.03
CA GLY A 65 -36.23 -14.95 -11.96
C GLY A 65 -35.77 -15.15 -13.43
N ASP A 66 -36.52 -14.60 -14.39
CA ASP A 66 -36.06 -14.54 -15.78
C ASP A 66 -34.76 -13.72 -15.89
N GLY A 67 -33.79 -14.22 -16.65
CA GLY A 67 -32.50 -13.58 -16.83
C GLY A 67 -31.37 -14.53 -17.23
N GLU A 68 -30.18 -13.99 -17.38
CA GLU A 68 -28.94 -14.73 -17.65
C GLU A 68 -28.11 -14.80 -16.41
N TYR A 69 -27.70 -16.01 -16.02
CA TYR A 69 -26.99 -16.29 -14.77
C TYR A 69 -25.69 -17.02 -15.05
N MET A 70 -24.61 -16.56 -14.43
CA MET A 70 -23.33 -17.28 -14.44
C MET A 70 -23.30 -18.27 -13.31
N ILE A 71 -23.29 -19.56 -13.66
CA ILE A 71 -23.24 -20.67 -12.70
C ILE A 71 -21.82 -21.21 -12.64
N THR A 72 -21.22 -21.17 -11.46
CA THR A 72 -19.89 -21.71 -11.16
C THR A 72 -20.02 -23.01 -10.42
N VAL A 73 -19.29 -24.02 -10.85
CA VAL A 73 -19.22 -25.33 -10.16
C VAL A 73 -17.79 -25.54 -9.67
N PHE A 74 -17.69 -25.96 -8.41
CA PHE A 74 -16.44 -26.21 -7.71
C PHE A 74 -16.44 -27.56 -7.00
N ASN A 75 -15.30 -28.25 -7.12
CA ASN A 75 -14.97 -29.39 -6.26
C ASN A 75 -13.45 -29.47 -6.08
N TYR A 76 -12.96 -29.88 -4.90
CA TYR A 76 -11.52 -29.82 -4.54
C TYR A 76 -10.57 -30.56 -5.46
N ASN A 77 -11.04 -31.56 -6.17
CA ASN A 77 -10.20 -32.40 -7.02
C ASN A 77 -10.38 -32.09 -8.50
N TYR A 78 -11.12 -31.05 -8.86
CA TYR A 78 -11.51 -30.74 -10.21
C TYR A 78 -11.28 -29.25 -10.52
N ASP A 79 -11.01 -28.95 -11.81
CA ASP A 79 -10.98 -27.57 -12.30
C ASP A 79 -12.35 -26.92 -12.14
N ILE A 80 -12.32 -25.62 -11.86
CA ILE A 80 -13.54 -24.82 -11.80
C ILE A 80 -14.10 -24.65 -13.19
N LEU A 81 -15.40 -24.82 -13.31
CA LEU A 81 -16.09 -24.57 -14.56
C LEU A 81 -17.24 -23.58 -14.36
N GLU A 82 -17.27 -22.58 -15.23
CA GLU A 82 -18.34 -21.60 -15.28
C GLU A 82 -19.11 -21.73 -16.58
N LYS A 83 -20.43 -21.72 -16.48
CA LYS A 83 -21.32 -21.70 -17.63
C LYS A 83 -22.45 -20.72 -17.42
N GLN A 84 -22.92 -20.13 -18.51
CA GLN A 84 -24.06 -19.24 -18.51
C GLN A 84 -25.36 -20.04 -18.68
N ALA A 85 -26.27 -19.85 -17.71
CA ALA A 85 -27.65 -20.38 -17.78
C ALA A 85 -28.61 -19.26 -18.12
N LYS A 86 -29.52 -19.48 -19.03
CA LYS A 86 -30.57 -18.53 -19.42
C LYS A 86 -31.93 -19.08 -18.96
N VAL A 87 -32.67 -18.29 -18.19
CA VAL A 87 -34.02 -18.56 -17.69
C VAL A 87 -34.99 -17.62 -18.40
N GLU A 88 -35.90 -18.17 -19.17
CA GLU A 88 -36.92 -17.41 -19.96
C GLU A 88 -38.28 -18.08 -19.85
N GLY A 89 -39.02 -17.82 -18.80
CA GLY A 89 -40.34 -18.31 -18.55
C GLY A 89 -40.45 -19.77 -18.11
N ASP A 90 -39.36 -20.56 -18.19
CA ASP A 90 -39.28 -21.98 -17.82
C ASP A 90 -38.02 -22.28 -17.01
N ASP A 91 -37.96 -23.41 -16.31
CA ASP A 91 -36.78 -23.89 -15.59
C ASP A 91 -35.61 -24.15 -16.57
N ALA A 92 -34.42 -23.77 -16.21
CA ALA A 92 -33.21 -24.00 -16.98
C ALA A 92 -32.47 -25.26 -16.52
N VAL A 93 -31.91 -26.01 -17.49
CA VAL A 93 -31.05 -27.17 -17.22
C VAL A 93 -29.66 -26.90 -17.75
N ILE A 94 -28.65 -27.12 -16.91
CA ILE A 94 -27.25 -26.88 -17.25
C ILE A 94 -26.32 -27.92 -16.64
N ASP A 95 -25.70 -28.75 -17.46
CA ASP A 95 -24.80 -29.81 -17.01
C ASP A 95 -23.35 -29.39 -17.08
N PHE A 96 -22.54 -29.92 -16.16
CA PHE A 96 -21.12 -29.61 -16.03
C PHE A 96 -20.29 -30.90 -16.11
N GLU A 97 -19.22 -30.86 -16.92
CA GLU A 97 -18.20 -31.88 -16.96
C GLU A 97 -16.90 -31.28 -16.40
N LEU A 98 -16.51 -31.67 -15.18
CA LEU A 98 -15.32 -31.17 -14.54
C LEU A 98 -14.11 -32.04 -14.90
N LYS A 99 -13.00 -31.38 -15.16
CA LYS A 99 -11.70 -32.04 -15.38
C LYS A 99 -10.99 -32.21 -14.03
N PRO A 100 -10.42 -33.40 -13.75
CA PRO A 100 -9.56 -33.54 -12.57
C PRO A 100 -8.41 -32.49 -12.63
N ILE A 101 -8.13 -31.85 -11.50
CA ILE A 101 -6.98 -30.98 -11.40
C ILE A 101 -5.75 -31.88 -11.59
N GLY A 102 -5.02 -31.70 -12.70
CA GLY A 102 -3.71 -32.33 -12.87
C GLY A 102 -2.84 -31.95 -11.68
N GLU A 103 -1.87 -32.78 -11.29
CA GLU A 103 -1.04 -32.61 -10.09
C GLU A 103 -0.22 -31.31 -10.02
N GLU A 104 -0.33 -30.43 -10.98
CA GLU A 104 0.06 -29.04 -10.87
C GLU A 104 -1.06 -28.25 -10.17
N LEU A 105 -0.89 -28.13 -8.89
CA LEU A 105 -1.71 -27.30 -8.00
C LEU A 105 -1.76 -25.84 -8.47
N SER A 106 -2.62 -25.54 -9.45
CA SER A 106 -3.26 -24.27 -9.47
C SER A 106 -4.24 -24.25 -8.29
N GLU A 107 -3.80 -23.76 -7.15
CA GLU A 107 -4.67 -23.46 -6.02
C GLU A 107 -5.63 -22.34 -6.45
N VAL A 108 -6.63 -22.72 -7.23
CA VAL A 108 -7.74 -21.83 -7.59
C VAL A 108 -8.57 -21.70 -6.32
N LEU A 109 -8.22 -20.69 -5.57
CA LEU A 109 -8.97 -20.26 -4.41
C LEU A 109 -10.27 -19.62 -4.87
N ILE A 110 -11.31 -20.43 -5.11
CA ILE A 110 -12.67 -19.89 -5.05
C ILE A 110 -12.94 -19.57 -3.60
N THR A 111 -12.83 -18.32 -3.34
CA THR A 111 -13.30 -17.72 -2.13
C THR A 111 -14.77 -17.46 -2.25
N GLN A 112 -15.59 -18.17 -1.57
CA GLN A 112 -16.90 -17.67 -1.25
C GLN A 112 -16.71 -16.31 -0.55
N ARG A 113 -17.28 -15.25 -1.10
CA ARG A 113 -17.14 -13.86 -0.61
C ARG A 113 -17.38 -13.69 0.90
N ARG A 114 -18.09 -14.61 1.53
CA ARG A 114 -18.45 -14.59 2.96
C ARG A 114 -17.40 -15.21 3.90
N GLU A 115 -16.56 -16.11 3.40
CA GLU A 115 -15.67 -16.88 4.27
C GLU A 115 -14.35 -16.18 4.59
N ARG A 116 -14.07 -15.02 3.97
CA ARG A 116 -12.75 -14.37 4.07
C ARG A 116 -12.82 -12.89 4.39
N ILE A 117 -13.37 -12.56 5.55
CA ILE A 117 -13.24 -11.20 6.10
C ILE A 117 -11.76 -10.85 6.33
N PHE A 118 -10.93 -11.84 6.68
CA PHE A 118 -9.49 -11.72 6.92
C PHE A 118 -8.67 -12.63 6.01
N GLY A 119 -9.06 -12.80 4.75
CA GLY A 119 -8.36 -13.71 3.84
C GLY A 119 -6.99 -13.18 3.43
N LEU A 120 -5.93 -13.89 3.80
CA LEU A 120 -4.61 -13.74 3.20
C LEU A 120 -4.46 -14.79 2.09
N LYS A 121 -4.15 -14.34 0.88
CA LYS A 121 -3.81 -15.18 -0.26
C LYS A 121 -2.30 -15.10 -0.47
N GLN A 122 -1.73 -16.14 -1.06
CA GLN A 122 -0.34 -16.15 -1.51
C GLN A 122 -0.29 -16.07 -3.04
N LEU A 123 0.78 -15.51 -3.57
CA LEU A 123 1.03 -15.52 -5.00
C LEU A 123 1.34 -16.93 -5.46
N LYS A 124 0.88 -17.29 -6.66
CA LYS A 124 1.27 -18.53 -7.31
C LYS A 124 2.77 -18.50 -7.61
N PRO A 125 3.43 -19.66 -7.74
CA PRO A 125 4.82 -19.73 -8.13
C PRO A 125 5.15 -18.94 -9.40
N VAL A 126 4.18 -18.84 -10.32
CA VAL A 126 4.24 -18.03 -11.54
C VAL A 126 2.90 -17.31 -11.71
N GLU A 127 2.95 -16.00 -11.90
CA GLU A 127 1.78 -15.18 -12.26
C GLU A 127 2.15 -14.25 -13.43
N GLY A 128 1.46 -14.42 -14.58
CA GLY A 128 1.82 -13.73 -15.82
C GLY A 128 3.28 -14.01 -16.19
N THR A 129 4.09 -12.97 -16.31
CA THR A 129 5.52 -13.05 -16.59
C THR A 129 6.38 -12.77 -15.34
N ALA A 130 5.96 -13.22 -14.15
CA ALA A 130 6.71 -13.05 -12.90
C ALA A 130 6.81 -14.38 -12.12
N ILE A 131 7.93 -14.58 -11.41
CA ILE A 131 8.22 -15.74 -10.58
C ILE A 131 8.17 -15.35 -9.10
N TYR A 132 7.40 -16.10 -8.31
CA TYR A 132 7.25 -15.91 -6.86
C TYR A 132 7.58 -17.18 -6.04
N ALA A 133 8.02 -18.25 -6.70
CA ALA A 133 8.39 -19.49 -6.05
C ALA A 133 9.51 -19.29 -5.01
N GLY A 134 9.37 -19.88 -3.83
CA GLY A 134 10.33 -19.75 -2.72
C GLY A 134 10.38 -18.37 -2.05
N LYS A 135 9.51 -17.42 -2.41
CA LYS A 135 9.46 -16.08 -1.82
C LYS A 135 8.34 -15.97 -0.79
N LYS A 136 8.55 -15.13 0.22
CA LYS A 136 7.48 -14.73 1.13
C LYS A 136 6.57 -13.72 0.39
N SER A 137 5.32 -14.10 0.16
CA SER A 137 4.33 -13.26 -0.50
C SER A 137 3.02 -13.24 0.28
N GLU A 138 2.47 -12.06 0.46
CA GLU A 138 1.23 -11.82 1.19
C GLU A 138 0.32 -10.97 0.31
N VAL A 139 -0.91 -11.43 0.08
CA VAL A 139 -1.87 -10.74 -0.79
C VAL A 139 -3.11 -10.38 0.02
N VAL A 140 -3.35 -9.10 0.19
CA VAL A 140 -4.55 -8.56 0.83
C VAL A 140 -5.66 -8.44 -0.20
N LEU A 141 -6.78 -9.13 0.02
CA LEU A 141 -7.95 -9.10 -0.87
C LEU A 141 -8.92 -8.01 -0.41
N LEU A 142 -9.15 -6.99 -1.23
CA LEU A 142 -9.97 -5.83 -0.84
C LEU A 142 -11.46 -5.99 -1.14
N GLU A 143 -11.84 -6.91 -2.00
CA GLU A 143 -13.27 -7.14 -2.31
C GLU A 143 -14.11 -7.53 -1.10
N ASN A 144 -13.49 -8.17 -0.11
CA ASN A 144 -14.13 -8.68 1.10
C ASN A 144 -13.62 -8.00 2.38
N ALA A 145 -12.74 -7.02 2.27
CA ALA A 145 -12.23 -6.30 3.42
C ALA A 145 -13.36 -5.55 4.12
N LEU A 146 -13.49 -5.78 5.42
CA LEU A 146 -14.32 -4.97 6.31
C LEU A 146 -13.40 -4.00 7.04
N GLY A 147 -13.46 -2.73 6.69
CA GLY A 147 -12.66 -1.67 7.26
C GLY A 147 -12.97 -0.33 6.60
N ASN A 148 -12.34 0.72 7.07
CA ASN A 148 -12.53 2.05 6.53
C ASN A 148 -11.76 2.21 5.20
N LEU A 149 -12.36 1.73 4.10
CA LEU A 149 -11.80 1.87 2.75
C LEU A 149 -11.88 3.33 2.27
N ALA A 150 -12.90 4.08 2.71
CA ALA A 150 -13.11 5.46 2.29
C ALA A 150 -11.96 6.39 2.72
N SER A 151 -11.38 6.18 3.90
CA SER A 151 -10.20 6.90 4.37
C SER A 151 -8.88 6.19 4.08
N ASN A 152 -8.85 5.09 3.31
CA ASN A 152 -7.64 4.26 3.09
C ASN A 152 -6.96 3.87 4.42
N ASN A 153 -7.71 3.51 5.46
CA ASN A 153 -7.14 3.23 6.78
C ASN A 153 -6.13 2.07 6.70
N ALA A 154 -4.84 2.41 6.72
CA ALA A 154 -3.77 1.44 6.48
C ALA A 154 -3.69 0.38 7.58
N ARG A 155 -3.92 0.73 8.86
CA ARG A 155 -3.93 -0.20 9.98
C ARG A 155 -4.93 -1.34 9.75
N GLN A 156 -6.13 -1.01 9.27
CA GLN A 156 -7.19 -1.99 9.00
C GLN A 156 -6.93 -2.77 7.70
N ILE A 157 -6.49 -2.09 6.64
CA ILE A 157 -6.27 -2.70 5.32
C ILE A 157 -5.11 -3.70 5.36
N TYR A 158 -4.01 -3.35 6.02
CA TYR A 158 -2.80 -4.20 6.06
C TYR A 158 -2.70 -5.05 7.33
N ALA A 159 -3.80 -5.21 8.06
CA ALA A 159 -3.80 -5.95 9.32
C ALA A 159 -3.33 -7.41 9.20
N GLN A 160 -3.51 -8.03 8.02
CA GLN A 160 -3.11 -9.42 7.77
C GLN A 160 -1.64 -9.56 7.36
N VAL A 161 -0.94 -8.48 7.00
CA VAL A 161 0.47 -8.52 6.61
C VAL A 161 1.34 -8.39 7.85
N ALA A 162 2.16 -9.42 8.13
CA ALA A 162 2.94 -9.48 9.35
C ALA A 162 4.10 -8.48 9.36
N GLY A 163 4.43 -7.93 10.54
CA GLY A 163 5.63 -7.10 10.75
C GLY A 163 5.65 -5.76 10.01
N LEU A 164 4.52 -5.27 9.51
CA LEU A 164 4.44 -3.92 8.96
C LEU A 164 4.29 -2.89 10.07
N ASN A 165 5.19 -1.90 10.08
CA ASN A 165 5.08 -0.67 10.85
C ASN A 165 4.45 0.42 9.97
N ILE A 166 3.51 1.18 10.52
CA ILE A 166 2.69 2.13 9.77
C ILE A 166 2.68 3.46 10.51
N TYR A 167 2.98 4.56 9.81
CA TYR A 167 2.70 5.89 10.34
C TYR A 167 1.26 6.28 10.04
N GLU A 168 0.49 6.51 11.07
CA GLU A 168 -0.93 6.88 11.02
C GLU A 168 -1.09 8.40 11.17
N ASN A 169 -0.42 9.14 10.32
CA ASN A 169 -0.33 10.60 10.35
C ASN A 169 -0.96 11.26 9.12
N SER A 170 -1.57 10.48 8.23
CA SER A 170 -2.15 11.00 6.99
C SER A 170 -3.62 11.33 7.19
N VAL A 171 -3.96 12.61 7.14
CA VAL A 171 -5.35 13.07 7.14
C VAL A 171 -6.07 12.53 5.91
N GLY A 172 -7.25 11.93 6.11
CA GLY A 172 -8.06 11.35 5.06
C GLY A 172 -7.41 10.20 4.25
N GLY A 173 -6.27 9.63 4.70
CA GLY A 173 -5.57 8.56 4.03
C GLY A 173 -5.02 8.92 2.64
N LEU A 174 -4.56 10.14 2.46
CA LEU A 174 -4.03 10.65 1.19
C LEU A 174 -2.67 10.05 0.85
N GLN A 175 -1.88 9.72 1.87
CA GLN A 175 -0.54 9.14 1.73
C GLN A 175 -0.44 7.83 2.50
N LEU A 176 0.29 6.86 1.94
CA LEU A 176 0.63 5.61 2.60
C LEU A 176 2.04 5.68 3.17
N ASN A 177 2.18 5.33 4.45
CA ASN A 177 3.45 5.33 5.16
C ASN A 177 3.66 3.97 5.80
N ILE A 178 4.32 3.06 5.08
CA ILE A 178 4.58 1.68 5.49
C ILE A 178 6.07 1.39 5.47
N GLY A 179 6.56 0.87 6.58
CA GLY A 179 7.87 0.26 6.76
C GLY A 179 7.74 -1.15 7.34
N GLY A 180 8.84 -1.69 7.77
CA GLY A 180 8.90 -2.97 8.46
C GLY A 180 10.32 -3.48 8.53
N ARG A 181 10.62 -4.33 9.50
CA ARG A 181 11.97 -4.88 9.69
C ARG A 181 13.03 -3.77 9.84
N GLY A 182 12.74 -2.70 10.60
CA GLY A 182 13.65 -1.57 10.82
C GLY A 182 13.74 -0.55 9.70
N LEU A 183 12.86 -0.64 8.72
CA LEU A 183 12.76 0.35 7.65
C LEU A 183 11.79 1.47 8.06
N ASP A 184 12.22 2.72 7.92
CA ASP A 184 11.39 3.90 8.18
C ASP A 184 10.11 3.86 7.30
N PRO A 185 8.92 3.93 7.91
CA PRO A 185 7.67 3.97 7.18
C PRO A 185 7.45 5.19 6.29
N ASN A 186 8.24 6.26 6.47
CA ASN A 186 8.01 7.53 5.81
C ASN A 186 7.82 7.39 4.29
N ARG A 187 6.59 7.71 3.83
CA ARG A 187 6.16 7.69 2.42
C ARG A 187 6.49 6.40 1.66
N THR A 188 6.61 5.29 2.39
CA THR A 188 6.89 3.96 1.84
C THR A 188 8.18 3.89 1.00
N ALA A 189 9.13 4.78 1.26
CA ALA A 189 10.35 4.96 0.45
C ALA A 189 11.26 3.73 0.42
N ASN A 190 11.14 2.84 1.39
CA ASN A 190 11.94 1.63 1.49
C ASN A 190 11.35 0.40 0.77
N PHE A 191 10.19 0.55 0.12
CA PHE A 191 9.59 -0.45 -0.74
C PHE A 191 9.62 -0.01 -2.20
N ASN A 192 9.76 -0.95 -3.12
CA ASN A 192 9.45 -0.71 -4.51
C ASN A 192 7.93 -0.66 -4.66
N THR A 193 7.36 0.53 -4.88
CA THR A 193 5.92 0.74 -4.97
C THR A 193 5.46 0.70 -6.42
N ARG A 194 4.51 -0.17 -6.74
CA ARG A 194 3.99 -0.38 -8.10
C ARG A 194 2.47 -0.37 -8.16
N GLN A 195 1.94 0.00 -9.31
CA GLN A 195 0.55 -0.19 -9.71
C GLN A 195 0.50 -1.09 -10.94
N ASN A 196 -0.25 -2.19 -10.88
CA ASN A 196 -0.34 -3.18 -11.98
C ASN A 196 1.03 -3.62 -12.54
N GLY A 197 2.08 -3.56 -11.71
CA GLY A 197 3.43 -3.98 -12.02
C GLY A 197 4.37 -2.89 -12.57
N TYR A 198 3.96 -1.62 -12.70
CA TYR A 198 4.85 -0.51 -13.07
C TYR A 198 5.11 0.43 -11.88
N ASP A 199 6.26 1.08 -11.88
CA ASP A 199 6.71 1.96 -10.80
C ASP A 199 5.82 3.20 -10.68
N ILE A 200 5.53 3.64 -9.43
CA ILE A 200 4.67 4.79 -9.12
C ILE A 200 5.30 5.78 -8.13
N SER A 201 6.51 5.53 -7.66
CA SER A 201 7.27 6.48 -6.83
C SER A 201 7.74 7.68 -7.65
N ALA A 202 8.08 8.76 -6.98
CA ALA A 202 8.57 9.99 -7.60
C ALA A 202 9.81 9.73 -8.45
N ASP A 203 10.76 9.01 -7.90
CA ASP A 203 11.94 8.49 -8.59
C ASP A 203 12.45 7.25 -7.89
N VAL A 204 12.50 6.13 -8.59
CA VAL A 204 12.85 4.81 -8.02
C VAL A 204 14.23 4.78 -7.36
N LEU A 205 15.15 5.62 -7.82
CA LEU A 205 16.56 5.65 -7.36
C LEU A 205 16.84 6.81 -6.42
N GLY A 206 16.52 8.02 -6.87
CA GLY A 206 16.94 9.23 -6.18
C GLY A 206 15.89 9.77 -5.21
N TYR A 207 14.62 9.45 -5.40
CA TYR A 207 13.52 9.89 -4.53
C TYR A 207 12.41 8.84 -4.48
N PRO A 208 12.63 7.71 -3.82
CA PRO A 208 11.73 6.55 -3.86
C PRO A 208 10.39 6.75 -3.13
N GLU A 209 10.13 7.92 -2.61
CA GLU A 209 8.88 8.27 -1.96
C GLU A 209 7.70 8.26 -2.92
N SER A 210 6.56 7.76 -2.48
CA SER A 210 5.29 7.84 -3.20
C SER A 210 4.32 8.78 -2.48
N TYR A 211 3.86 9.81 -3.18
CA TYR A 211 2.81 10.72 -2.71
C TYR A 211 1.43 10.33 -3.25
N TYR A 212 1.38 9.30 -4.07
CA TYR A 212 0.16 8.73 -4.60
C TYR A 212 -0.13 7.39 -3.93
N THR A 213 -1.34 7.27 -3.42
CA THR A 213 -1.91 5.99 -2.95
C THR A 213 -3.23 5.76 -3.68
N PRO A 214 -3.39 4.65 -4.41
CA PRO A 214 -4.68 4.33 -5.03
C PRO A 214 -5.79 4.24 -3.96
N PRO A 215 -7.02 4.72 -4.25
CA PRO A 215 -8.15 4.47 -3.37
C PRO A 215 -8.34 2.96 -3.18
N ALA A 216 -8.45 2.51 -1.93
CA ALA A 216 -8.67 1.09 -1.62
C ALA A 216 -9.93 0.54 -2.31
N GLU A 217 -10.92 1.38 -2.53
CA GLU A 217 -12.16 1.09 -3.25
C GLU A 217 -11.94 0.72 -4.73
N ALA A 218 -10.83 1.18 -5.33
CA ALA A 218 -10.46 0.88 -6.72
C ALA A 218 -9.61 -0.38 -6.88
N LEU A 219 -9.11 -0.94 -5.77
CA LEU A 219 -8.19 -2.08 -5.78
C LEU A 219 -8.95 -3.40 -5.70
N SER A 220 -8.46 -4.41 -6.40
CA SER A 220 -8.84 -5.82 -6.22
C SER A 220 -8.02 -6.48 -5.12
N GLU A 221 -6.70 -6.24 -5.15
CA GLU A 221 -5.76 -6.80 -4.18
C GLU A 221 -4.52 -5.92 -4.02
N ILE A 222 -3.83 -6.07 -2.89
CA ILE A 222 -2.50 -5.50 -2.65
C ILE A 222 -1.54 -6.66 -2.44
N GLN A 223 -0.47 -6.70 -3.23
CA GLN A 223 0.55 -7.73 -3.17
C GLN A 223 1.78 -7.20 -2.44
N VAL A 224 2.20 -7.87 -1.36
CA VAL A 224 3.43 -7.57 -0.64
C VAL A 224 4.38 -8.75 -0.82
N VAL A 225 5.57 -8.52 -1.37
CA VAL A 225 6.58 -9.56 -1.61
C VAL A 225 7.88 -9.15 -0.95
N ARG A 226 8.41 -10.02 -0.12
CA ARG A 226 9.64 -9.79 0.66
C ARG A 226 10.76 -10.72 0.24
N GLY A 227 11.95 -10.49 0.78
CA GLY A 227 13.14 -11.31 0.47
C GLY A 227 13.60 -11.11 -0.98
N ALA A 228 13.74 -12.17 -1.73
CA ALA A 228 14.27 -12.16 -3.11
C ALA A 228 13.43 -11.37 -4.14
N ALA A 229 12.49 -10.52 -3.71
CA ALA A 229 11.73 -9.64 -4.60
C ALA A 229 12.63 -8.66 -5.37
N SER A 230 13.73 -8.21 -4.78
CA SER A 230 14.69 -7.28 -5.37
C SER A 230 15.24 -7.76 -6.71
N LEU A 231 15.36 -9.06 -6.94
CA LEU A 231 15.90 -9.59 -8.20
C LEU A 231 15.04 -9.23 -9.41
N GLN A 232 13.72 -9.17 -9.28
CA GLN A 232 12.85 -8.82 -10.40
C GLN A 232 12.45 -7.32 -10.44
N TYR A 233 12.38 -6.69 -9.26
CA TYR A 233 11.69 -5.39 -9.14
C TYR A 233 12.61 -4.22 -8.83
N GLY A 234 13.82 -4.45 -8.34
CA GLY A 234 14.80 -3.41 -8.07
C GLY A 234 15.35 -3.45 -6.65
N THR A 235 16.06 -2.41 -6.29
CA THR A 235 17.03 -2.32 -5.22
C THR A 235 16.43 -1.73 -3.94
N GLN A 236 15.34 -2.30 -3.40
CA GLN A 236 14.76 -1.83 -2.13
C GLN A 236 14.76 -2.93 -1.08
N PHE A 237 15.19 -2.64 0.15
CA PHE A 237 15.27 -3.60 1.25
C PHE A 237 13.90 -4.12 1.71
N GLY A 238 12.86 -3.29 1.62
CA GLY A 238 11.49 -3.66 1.98
C GLY A 238 10.83 -4.67 1.06
N GLY A 239 11.34 -4.80 -0.16
CA GLY A 239 10.74 -5.62 -1.20
C GLY A 239 9.75 -4.85 -2.06
N LEU A 240 8.63 -5.47 -2.40
CA LEU A 240 7.62 -4.95 -3.31
C LEU A 240 6.27 -4.72 -2.62
N ILE A 241 5.65 -3.57 -2.89
CA ILE A 241 4.20 -3.36 -2.72
C ILE A 241 3.61 -3.08 -4.11
N ASN A 242 2.70 -3.95 -4.57
CA ASN A 242 2.06 -3.81 -5.88
C ASN A 242 0.54 -3.70 -5.71
N PHE A 243 0.00 -2.55 -6.08
CA PHE A 243 -1.43 -2.27 -6.09
C PHE A 243 -2.06 -2.83 -7.37
N LYS A 244 -2.92 -3.82 -7.24
CA LYS A 244 -3.67 -4.39 -8.36
C LYS A 244 -5.02 -3.70 -8.46
N MET A 245 -5.17 -2.91 -9.52
CA MET A 245 -6.44 -2.24 -9.81
C MET A 245 -7.52 -3.26 -10.19
N LYS A 246 -8.78 -2.95 -9.90
CA LYS A 246 -9.91 -3.74 -10.40
C LYS A 246 -9.84 -3.85 -11.91
N GLN A 247 -10.17 -5.03 -12.40
CA GLN A 247 -10.16 -5.33 -13.84
C GLN A 247 -11.52 -5.05 -14.47
N PRO A 248 -11.58 -4.78 -15.79
CA PRO A 248 -12.82 -4.69 -16.54
C PRO A 248 -13.70 -5.91 -16.33
N ASN A 249 -15.01 -5.71 -16.13
CA ASN A 249 -15.95 -6.82 -16.01
C ASN A 249 -16.08 -7.53 -17.38
N PRO A 250 -15.70 -8.82 -17.50
CA PRO A 250 -15.74 -9.51 -18.78
C PRO A 250 -17.17 -9.87 -19.24
N ASN A 251 -18.12 -9.91 -18.29
CA ASN A 251 -19.46 -10.44 -18.51
C ASN A 251 -20.53 -9.35 -18.69
N LYS A 252 -20.17 -8.08 -18.45
CA LYS A 252 -21.08 -6.95 -18.57
C LYS A 252 -20.56 -5.94 -19.57
N LYS A 253 -21.46 -5.39 -20.35
CA LYS A 253 -21.13 -4.23 -21.21
C LYS A 253 -20.88 -2.99 -20.39
N ILE A 254 -21.67 -2.79 -19.32
CA ILE A 254 -21.57 -1.69 -18.37
C ILE A 254 -21.88 -2.23 -16.98
N GLU A 255 -20.99 -1.96 -16.04
CA GLU A 255 -21.20 -2.08 -14.61
C GLU A 255 -20.87 -0.73 -13.97
N TRP A 256 -21.79 -0.17 -13.24
CA TRP A 256 -21.60 1.09 -12.50
C TRP A 256 -21.63 0.80 -11.01
N VAL A 257 -20.62 1.31 -10.30
CA VAL A 257 -20.55 1.28 -8.84
C VAL A 257 -20.37 2.69 -8.35
N THR A 258 -21.22 3.13 -7.43
CA THR A 258 -21.06 4.39 -6.70
C THR A 258 -21.02 4.12 -5.21
N ARG A 259 -20.12 4.82 -4.52
CA ARG A 259 -19.92 4.75 -3.05
C ARG A 259 -19.85 6.17 -2.54
N GLN A 260 -20.74 6.50 -1.61
CA GLN A 260 -20.80 7.82 -0.96
C GLN A 260 -20.57 7.62 0.52
N SER A 261 -19.57 8.31 1.08
CA SER A 261 -19.19 8.14 2.47
C SER A 261 -19.21 9.46 3.22
N LEU A 262 -19.64 9.39 4.46
CA LEU A 262 -19.55 10.45 5.45
C LEU A 262 -18.78 9.93 6.65
N GLY A 263 -18.08 10.81 7.35
CA GLY A 263 -17.34 10.44 8.55
C GLY A 263 -17.12 11.58 9.53
N ALA A 264 -16.42 11.29 10.61
CA ALA A 264 -15.98 12.29 11.57
C ALA A 264 -15.16 13.38 10.89
N PHE A 265 -15.07 14.54 11.51
CA PHE A 265 -14.27 15.69 11.02
C PHE A 265 -14.69 16.16 9.62
N ASN A 266 -15.99 16.15 9.35
CA ASN A 266 -16.60 16.53 8.06
C ASN A 266 -16.06 15.75 6.85
N LEU A 267 -15.55 14.53 7.08
CA LEU A 267 -15.09 13.68 5.98
C LEU A 267 -16.25 13.38 5.02
N PHE A 268 -16.05 13.73 3.75
CA PHE A 268 -16.90 13.32 2.63
C PHE A 268 -16.07 12.67 1.55
N THR A 269 -16.53 11.49 1.04
CA THR A 269 -15.91 10.86 -0.12
C THR A 269 -16.96 10.41 -1.13
N SER A 270 -16.66 10.58 -2.42
CA SER A 270 -17.50 10.16 -3.53
C SER A 270 -16.69 9.37 -4.54
N PHE A 271 -16.79 8.04 -4.46
CA PHE A 271 -16.14 7.13 -5.39
C PHE A 271 -17.15 6.61 -6.42
N ASN A 272 -16.84 6.78 -7.70
CA ASN A 272 -17.69 6.34 -8.81
C ASN A 272 -16.86 5.61 -9.85
N SER A 273 -17.25 4.41 -10.23
CA SER A 273 -16.53 3.61 -11.24
C SER A 273 -17.46 3.02 -12.30
N LEU A 274 -16.92 2.91 -13.53
CA LEU A 274 -17.54 2.27 -14.66
C LEU A 274 -16.62 1.16 -15.17
N SER A 275 -17.18 0.00 -15.46
CA SER A 275 -16.46 -1.19 -15.91
C SER A 275 -17.26 -1.93 -16.99
N GLY A 276 -16.56 -2.57 -17.92
CA GLY A 276 -17.26 -3.39 -18.91
C GLY A 276 -16.37 -3.92 -20.04
N THR A 277 -16.97 -4.79 -20.85
CA THR A 277 -16.35 -5.38 -22.03
C THR A 277 -17.29 -5.31 -23.22
N LEU A 278 -16.81 -4.80 -24.35
CA LEU A 278 -17.52 -4.60 -25.60
C LEU A 278 -16.76 -5.35 -26.72
N GLY A 279 -17.03 -6.63 -26.88
CA GLY A 279 -16.27 -7.48 -27.80
C GLY A 279 -14.79 -7.57 -27.42
N LYS A 280 -13.90 -7.06 -28.27
CA LYS A 280 -12.45 -7.05 -28.03
C LYS A 280 -11.96 -5.90 -27.14
N PHE A 281 -12.80 -4.93 -26.88
CA PHE A 281 -12.48 -3.76 -26.07
C PHE A 281 -12.99 -3.93 -24.64
N SER A 282 -12.16 -3.62 -23.66
CA SER A 282 -12.48 -3.66 -22.23
C SER A 282 -12.06 -2.38 -21.54
N TYR A 283 -12.81 -1.96 -20.53
CA TYR A 283 -12.51 -0.72 -19.81
C TYR A 283 -12.87 -0.82 -18.33
N TYR A 284 -12.07 -0.13 -17.51
CA TYR A 284 -12.36 0.19 -16.12
C TYR A 284 -11.91 1.62 -15.86
N THR A 285 -12.78 2.45 -15.32
CA THR A 285 -12.45 3.83 -14.96
C THR A 285 -13.11 4.19 -13.65
N TYR A 286 -12.47 5.09 -12.90
CA TYR A 286 -13.10 5.70 -11.73
C TYR A 286 -12.75 7.17 -11.61
N PHE A 287 -13.61 7.86 -10.85
CA PHE A 287 -13.35 9.17 -10.28
C PHE A 287 -13.65 9.12 -8.78
N ASN A 288 -12.72 9.59 -7.96
CA ASN A 288 -12.84 9.69 -6.50
C ASN A 288 -12.59 11.13 -6.08
N TYR A 289 -13.56 11.72 -5.41
CA TYR A 289 -13.44 12.99 -4.71
C TYR A 289 -13.43 12.76 -3.22
N LYS A 290 -12.59 13.49 -2.49
CA LYS A 290 -12.47 13.39 -1.05
C LYS A 290 -12.17 14.77 -0.47
N GLU A 291 -12.88 15.14 0.62
CA GLU A 291 -12.63 16.35 1.40
C GLU A 291 -12.89 16.10 2.88
N GLY A 292 -12.34 16.93 3.74
CA GLY A 292 -12.54 16.88 5.18
C GLY A 292 -11.76 17.97 5.91
N ASP A 293 -12.13 18.21 7.18
CA ASP A 293 -11.45 19.19 8.03
C ASP A 293 -10.23 18.61 8.77
N GLY A 294 -10.18 17.25 8.90
CA GLY A 294 -9.24 16.58 9.81
C GLY A 294 -9.55 16.81 11.27
N PHE A 295 -8.87 16.11 12.17
CA PHE A 295 -9.19 16.18 13.61
C PHE A 295 -8.50 17.34 14.35
N ARG A 296 -7.44 17.92 13.76
CA ARG A 296 -6.72 19.06 14.32
C ARG A 296 -7.10 20.36 13.59
N PRO A 297 -7.06 21.53 14.25
CA PRO A 297 -7.10 22.80 13.54
C PRO A 297 -6.01 22.87 12.46
N ASN A 298 -6.31 23.49 11.32
CA ASN A 298 -5.39 23.60 10.18
C ASN A 298 -5.03 22.24 9.54
N SER A 299 -6.00 21.33 9.44
CA SER A 299 -5.86 19.99 8.80
C SER A 299 -6.79 19.79 7.60
N GLU A 300 -7.46 20.84 7.13
CA GLU A 300 -8.43 20.77 6.04
C GLU A 300 -7.75 20.31 4.74
N PHE A 301 -8.44 19.48 3.97
CA PHE A 301 -7.93 18.98 2.70
C PHE A 301 -9.03 18.75 1.67
N ASP A 302 -8.64 18.80 0.40
CA ASP A 302 -9.42 18.30 -0.73
C ASP A 302 -8.53 17.44 -1.67
N SER A 303 -9.14 16.44 -2.31
CA SER A 303 -8.45 15.52 -3.21
C SER A 303 -9.33 15.06 -4.35
N LYS A 304 -8.75 14.98 -5.54
CA LYS A 304 -9.36 14.46 -6.77
C LYS A 304 -8.46 13.40 -7.36
N ASN A 305 -9.00 12.20 -7.54
CA ASN A 305 -8.26 11.06 -8.08
C ASN A 305 -9.09 10.41 -9.19
N ALA A 306 -8.49 10.21 -10.35
CA ALA A 306 -9.11 9.58 -11.51
C ALA A 306 -8.18 8.51 -12.09
N TYR A 307 -8.78 7.48 -12.66
CA TYR A 307 -8.07 6.40 -13.32
C TYR A 307 -8.85 5.91 -14.54
N ALA A 308 -8.12 5.53 -15.57
CA ALA A 308 -8.66 4.86 -16.75
C ALA A 308 -7.75 3.71 -17.17
N HIS A 309 -8.37 2.54 -17.39
CA HIS A 309 -7.78 1.34 -17.98
C HIS A 309 -8.55 1.01 -19.24
N LEU A 310 -7.87 0.94 -20.37
CA LEU A 310 -8.41 0.62 -21.67
C LEU A 310 -7.64 -0.56 -22.25
N GLY A 311 -8.31 -1.71 -22.40
CA GLY A 311 -7.73 -2.93 -22.94
C GLY A 311 -8.29 -3.28 -24.33
N TYR A 312 -7.44 -3.73 -25.24
CA TYR A 312 -7.85 -4.24 -26.53
C TYR A 312 -7.19 -5.58 -26.85
N LYS A 313 -8.00 -6.60 -27.11
CA LYS A 313 -7.56 -7.92 -27.54
C LYS A 313 -7.47 -7.95 -29.06
N PHE A 314 -6.27 -7.92 -29.62
CA PHE A 314 -6.04 -8.13 -31.06
C PHE A 314 -6.39 -9.56 -31.47
N SER A 315 -5.96 -10.51 -30.61
CA SER A 315 -6.24 -11.93 -30.75
C SER A 315 -6.32 -12.57 -29.34
N GLU A 316 -6.61 -13.85 -29.24
CA GLU A 316 -6.55 -14.59 -27.97
C GLU A 316 -5.13 -14.60 -27.35
N LYS A 317 -4.10 -14.36 -28.17
CA LYS A 317 -2.69 -14.36 -27.76
C LYS A 317 -2.10 -12.98 -27.51
N THR A 318 -2.77 -11.91 -27.96
CA THR A 318 -2.19 -10.56 -27.95
C THR A 318 -3.16 -9.54 -27.39
N LYS A 319 -2.75 -8.92 -26.30
CA LYS A 319 -3.51 -7.85 -25.62
C LYS A 319 -2.63 -6.61 -25.47
N LEU A 320 -3.20 -5.44 -25.73
CA LEU A 320 -2.63 -4.13 -25.41
C LEU A 320 -3.50 -3.47 -24.36
N THR A 321 -2.87 -2.91 -23.33
CA THR A 321 -3.54 -2.20 -22.24
C THR A 321 -2.91 -0.83 -22.07
N GLY A 322 -3.71 0.23 -22.12
CA GLY A 322 -3.30 1.58 -21.74
C GLY A 322 -3.90 1.97 -20.39
N GLU A 323 -3.12 2.60 -19.55
CA GLU A 323 -3.56 3.09 -18.24
C GLU A 323 -3.14 4.55 -18.04
N PHE A 324 -4.02 5.32 -17.42
CA PHE A 324 -3.78 6.69 -17.00
C PHE A 324 -4.30 6.89 -15.60
N THR A 325 -3.49 7.51 -14.73
CA THR A 325 -3.89 7.91 -13.37
C THR A 325 -3.63 9.40 -13.19
N TYR A 326 -4.58 10.09 -12.56
CA TYR A 326 -4.46 11.47 -12.15
C TYR A 326 -4.82 11.61 -10.67
N LEU A 327 -3.94 12.24 -9.89
CA LEU A 327 -4.22 12.65 -8.51
C LEU A 327 -3.84 14.12 -8.36
N LYS A 328 -4.71 14.89 -7.75
CA LYS A 328 -4.38 16.20 -7.19
C LYS A 328 -4.98 16.31 -5.81
N TYR A 329 -4.19 16.73 -4.83
CA TYR A 329 -4.73 17.15 -3.55
C TYR A 329 -4.04 18.41 -3.01
N LEU A 330 -4.79 19.17 -2.23
CA LEU A 330 -4.35 20.32 -1.46
C LEU A 330 -4.73 20.09 0.00
N ALA A 331 -3.78 20.27 0.91
CA ALA A 331 -4.02 20.09 2.33
C ALA A 331 -3.30 21.15 3.16
N LYS A 332 -3.93 21.61 4.25
CA LYS A 332 -3.24 22.33 5.31
C LYS A 332 -2.39 21.39 6.16
N GLN A 333 -1.43 21.93 6.87
CA GLN A 333 -0.49 21.18 7.69
C GLN A 333 -0.41 21.78 9.10
N PRO A 334 -0.98 21.12 10.11
CA PRO A 334 -1.07 21.63 11.48
C PRO A 334 0.29 21.73 12.19
N GLY A 335 1.35 21.13 11.62
CA GLY A 335 2.68 21.04 12.23
C GLY A 335 2.81 19.96 13.29
N GLY A 336 4.05 19.73 13.75
CA GLY A 336 4.35 18.81 14.85
C GLY A 336 4.18 19.47 16.22
N LEU A 337 4.20 18.66 17.27
CA LEU A 337 4.10 19.07 18.67
C LEU A 337 5.36 18.70 19.44
N THR A 338 5.66 19.45 20.50
CA THR A 338 6.60 18.98 21.54
C THR A 338 5.94 17.89 22.38
N ASP A 339 6.72 17.15 23.17
CA ASP A 339 6.16 16.18 24.12
C ASP A 339 5.20 16.87 25.12
N THR A 340 5.60 18.04 25.60
CA THR A 340 4.77 18.84 26.53
C THR A 340 3.46 19.30 25.89
N GLN A 341 3.49 19.76 24.64
CA GLN A 341 2.28 20.16 23.92
C GLN A 341 1.36 18.96 23.67
N PHE A 342 1.90 17.82 23.27
CA PHE A 342 1.11 16.61 23.05
C PHE A 342 0.44 16.10 24.33
N GLU A 343 1.13 16.13 25.45
CA GLU A 343 0.59 15.73 26.76
C GLU A 343 -0.53 16.67 27.25
N LEU A 344 -0.45 17.97 26.92
CA LEU A 344 -1.44 18.96 27.31
C LEU A 344 -2.66 18.98 26.38
N ASP A 345 -2.43 18.90 25.07
CA ASP A 345 -3.48 18.98 24.04
C ASP A 345 -2.96 18.41 22.72
N SER A 346 -3.30 17.16 22.41
CA SER A 346 -2.89 16.49 21.17
C SER A 346 -3.47 17.11 19.91
N ASP A 347 -4.55 17.85 20.03
CA ASP A 347 -5.23 18.50 18.90
C ASP A 347 -4.65 19.89 18.60
N PHE A 348 -3.76 20.39 19.46
CA PHE A 348 -3.17 21.72 19.31
C PHE A 348 -2.48 21.91 17.94
N SER A 349 -2.61 23.11 17.38
CA SER A 349 -1.88 23.54 16.18
C SER A 349 -1.51 25.03 16.31
N ASN A 350 -0.24 25.34 16.07
CA ASN A 350 0.27 26.71 15.97
C ASN A 350 0.68 27.10 14.53
N ARG A 351 0.29 26.29 13.52
CA ARG A 351 0.65 26.47 12.11
C ARG A 351 -0.58 26.82 11.28
N THR A 352 -0.93 28.10 11.20
CA THR A 352 -2.16 28.58 10.54
C THR A 352 -2.04 28.74 9.03
N ARG A 353 -0.81 28.79 8.50
CA ARG A 353 -0.53 29.13 7.09
C ARG A 353 0.34 28.11 6.35
N ASN A 354 0.39 26.87 6.83
CA ASN A 354 1.15 25.80 6.19
C ASN A 354 0.25 25.01 5.22
N TRP A 355 0.79 24.79 4.01
CA TRP A 355 0.08 24.11 2.92
C TRP A 355 0.96 23.05 2.28
N PHE A 356 0.31 22.03 1.74
CA PHE A 356 0.93 20.96 0.96
C PHE A 356 0.08 20.65 -0.27
N GLU A 357 0.69 20.68 -1.46
CA GLU A 357 0.03 20.34 -2.73
C GLU A 357 0.76 19.17 -3.41
N VAL A 358 0.01 18.26 -3.97
CA VAL A 358 0.50 17.19 -4.85
C VAL A 358 -0.30 17.20 -6.14
N ASP A 359 0.39 17.14 -7.28
CA ASP A 359 -0.16 16.88 -8.61
C ASP A 359 0.58 15.69 -9.21
N TRP A 360 -0.13 14.61 -9.57
CA TRP A 360 0.47 13.33 -9.91
C TRP A 360 -0.21 12.70 -11.11
N LYS A 361 0.55 12.43 -12.16
CA LYS A 361 0.07 11.81 -13.40
C LYS A 361 0.93 10.61 -13.73
N LEU A 362 0.30 9.45 -13.88
CA LEU A 362 0.94 8.21 -14.26
C LEU A 362 0.41 7.73 -15.60
N PHE A 363 1.31 7.16 -16.40
CA PHE A 363 1.00 6.58 -17.70
C PHE A 363 1.59 5.18 -17.80
N SER A 364 0.85 4.25 -18.40
CA SER A 364 1.37 2.92 -18.72
C SER A 364 0.76 2.41 -20.03
N LEU A 365 1.60 1.75 -20.83
CA LEU A 365 1.19 1.03 -22.03
C LEU A 365 1.82 -0.36 -21.99
N LYS A 366 1.00 -1.38 -21.77
CA LYS A 366 1.41 -2.77 -21.62
C LYS A 366 0.98 -3.63 -22.80
N LEU A 367 1.94 -4.26 -23.47
CA LEU A 367 1.73 -5.31 -24.45
C LEU A 367 1.96 -6.67 -23.79
N GLU A 368 0.99 -7.57 -23.93
CA GLU A 368 1.08 -8.97 -23.51
C GLU A 368 0.91 -9.86 -24.74
N HIS A 369 1.82 -10.82 -24.94
CA HIS A 369 1.79 -11.73 -26.08
C HIS A 369 2.18 -13.15 -25.68
N GLU A 370 1.34 -14.11 -26.05
CA GLU A 370 1.62 -15.55 -25.92
C GLU A 370 2.21 -16.08 -27.23
N PHE A 371 3.53 -16.23 -27.30
CA PHE A 371 4.16 -16.84 -28.47
C PHE A 371 3.73 -18.31 -28.66
N SER A 372 3.61 -19.03 -27.55
CA SER A 372 3.14 -20.41 -27.48
C SER A 372 2.56 -20.70 -26.10
N LYS A 373 1.89 -21.86 -25.93
CA LYS A 373 1.43 -22.32 -24.60
C LYS A 373 2.54 -22.40 -23.54
N LYS A 374 3.80 -22.32 -23.95
CA LYS A 374 4.97 -22.38 -23.04
C LYS A 374 5.72 -21.07 -22.91
N THR A 375 5.45 -20.07 -23.76
CA THR A 375 6.27 -18.84 -23.79
C THR A 375 5.39 -17.61 -23.83
N ASP A 376 5.48 -16.84 -22.76
CA ASP A 376 4.78 -15.58 -22.53
C ASP A 376 5.76 -14.41 -22.59
N PHE A 377 5.34 -13.33 -23.19
CA PHE A 377 6.08 -12.07 -23.28
C PHE A 377 5.22 -10.91 -22.75
N SER A 378 5.85 -10.00 -22.06
CA SER A 378 5.26 -8.71 -21.72
C SER A 378 6.25 -7.58 -21.91
N LEU A 379 5.76 -6.46 -22.42
CA LEU A 379 6.47 -5.18 -22.51
C LEU A 379 5.60 -4.11 -21.86
N ASN A 380 6.14 -3.42 -20.89
CA ASN A 380 5.46 -2.30 -20.22
C ASN A 380 6.28 -1.03 -20.41
N LEU A 381 5.69 -0.03 -21.05
CA LEU A 381 6.19 1.33 -21.12
C LEU A 381 5.44 2.14 -20.08
N PHE A 382 6.13 2.87 -19.24
CA PHE A 382 5.51 3.65 -18.16
C PHE A 382 6.20 5.00 -17.97
N GLY A 383 5.50 5.93 -17.32
CA GLY A 383 6.05 7.25 -17.04
C GLY A 383 5.25 7.99 -15.99
N LEU A 384 5.88 9.02 -15.45
CA LEU A 384 5.33 9.89 -14.42
C LEU A 384 5.67 11.35 -14.78
N ASP A 385 4.67 12.22 -14.62
CA ASP A 385 4.80 13.67 -14.56
C ASP A 385 4.10 14.16 -13.30
N ALA A 386 4.88 14.66 -12.34
CA ALA A 386 4.36 14.95 -11.01
C ALA A 386 5.04 16.14 -10.35
N SER A 387 4.37 16.73 -9.37
CA SER A 387 4.98 17.73 -8.48
C SER A 387 4.46 17.58 -7.05
N ARG A 388 5.32 17.98 -6.11
CA ARG A 388 4.92 18.21 -4.74
C ARG A 388 5.40 19.59 -4.30
N LYS A 389 4.56 20.31 -3.55
CA LYS A 389 4.87 21.65 -3.04
C LYS A 389 4.53 21.71 -1.56
N ALA A 390 5.46 22.20 -0.78
CA ALA A 390 5.33 22.42 0.65
C ALA A 390 5.59 23.90 0.95
N LEU A 391 4.63 24.57 1.56
CA LEU A 391 4.70 25.98 1.86
C LEU A 391 4.33 26.19 3.32
N GLY A 392 5.21 26.76 4.12
CA GLY A 392 4.85 27.01 5.51
C GLY A 392 5.93 27.67 6.34
N PHE A 393 5.53 28.12 7.50
CA PHE A 393 6.44 28.59 8.53
C PHE A 393 7.07 27.38 9.24
N ARG A 394 8.38 27.30 9.25
CA ARG A 394 9.13 26.17 9.80
C ARG A 394 9.70 26.41 11.20
N GLY A 395 9.43 27.58 11.78
CA GLY A 395 10.05 28.01 13.02
C GLY A 395 11.52 28.38 12.81
N VAL A 396 11.78 29.65 12.52
CA VAL A 396 13.15 30.17 12.64
C VAL A 396 13.26 30.67 14.06
N PRO A 397 14.03 30.04 14.94
CA PRO A 397 14.20 30.54 16.30
C PRO A 397 14.93 31.87 16.21
N THR A 398 14.42 32.90 16.90
CA THR A 398 15.16 34.16 17.15
C THR A 398 16.41 33.91 18.01
N ASP A 399 16.46 32.76 18.68
CA ASP A 399 17.57 32.23 19.42
C ASP A 399 17.90 30.81 18.92
N LEU A 400 19.13 30.53 18.57
CA LEU A 400 19.63 29.22 18.12
C LEU A 400 19.37 28.09 19.12
N ASN A 401 19.09 28.43 20.39
CA ASN A 401 18.75 27.46 21.44
C ASN A 401 17.24 27.24 21.60
N SER A 402 16.40 28.00 20.93
CA SER A 402 14.94 27.88 21.00
C SER A 402 14.43 26.68 20.20
N ASN A 403 13.35 26.05 20.69
CA ASN A 403 12.71 24.94 19.98
C ASN A 403 11.90 25.45 18.75
N PRO A 404 12.18 24.96 17.54
CA PRO A 404 11.51 25.44 16.33
C PRO A 404 10.00 25.08 16.31
N ILE A 405 9.56 24.08 17.07
CA ILE A 405 8.15 23.67 17.15
C ILE A 405 7.33 24.73 17.88
N THR A 406 7.89 25.31 18.96
CA THR A 406 7.21 26.32 19.77
C THR A 406 7.30 27.73 19.22
N ALA A 407 8.18 27.94 18.20
CA ALA A 407 8.30 29.22 17.55
C ALA A 407 6.97 29.66 16.91
N VAL A 408 6.57 30.89 17.13
CA VAL A 408 5.37 31.51 16.54
C VAL A 408 5.75 32.41 15.38
N ASP A 409 4.81 32.53 14.44
CA ASP A 409 4.94 33.48 13.33
C ASP A 409 4.98 34.94 13.86
N GLU A 410 5.90 35.73 13.39
CA GLU A 410 6.00 37.12 13.74
C GLU A 410 5.01 37.95 12.95
N ILE A 411 4.33 38.88 13.65
CA ILE A 411 3.38 39.84 13.08
C ILE A 411 3.81 41.26 13.42
N ASP A 412 3.54 42.19 12.50
CA ASP A 412 3.74 43.62 12.74
C ASP A 412 2.61 44.22 13.63
N ALA A 413 2.72 45.51 13.91
CA ALA A 413 1.71 46.23 14.72
C ALA A 413 0.32 46.28 14.05
N GLU A 414 0.26 46.12 12.75
CA GLU A 414 -0.94 46.07 11.92
C GLU A 414 -1.53 44.68 11.79
N GLY A 415 -0.84 43.61 12.33
CA GLY A 415 -1.27 42.20 12.32
C GLY A 415 -0.87 41.44 11.06
N ASN A 416 0.05 41.94 10.23
CA ASN A 416 0.54 41.26 9.04
C ASN A 416 1.77 40.39 9.40
N PHE A 417 1.90 39.24 8.75
CA PHE A 417 3.09 38.39 8.89
C PHE A 417 4.31 39.09 8.25
N VAL A 418 5.42 39.08 8.96
CA VAL A 418 6.68 39.70 8.51
C VAL A 418 7.71 38.69 8.04
N THR A 419 7.59 37.42 8.47
CA THR A 419 8.49 36.33 8.08
C THR A 419 7.95 35.57 6.87
N PRO A 420 8.71 35.43 5.76
CA PRO A 420 8.26 34.64 4.62
C PRO A 420 8.11 33.15 4.99
N ARG A 421 7.14 32.49 4.38
CA ARG A 421 7.03 31.02 4.47
C ARG A 421 8.16 30.37 3.70
N ASP A 422 8.62 29.21 4.16
CA ASP A 422 9.54 28.38 3.39
C ASP A 422 8.75 27.64 2.31
N LEU A 423 9.16 27.79 1.04
CA LEU A 423 8.55 27.12 -0.08
C LEU A 423 9.52 26.07 -0.64
N ILE A 424 9.10 24.82 -0.64
CA ILE A 424 9.84 23.69 -1.21
C ILE A 424 9.01 23.11 -2.35
N VAL A 425 9.58 23.09 -3.56
CA VAL A 425 8.97 22.51 -4.75
C VAL A 425 9.84 21.39 -5.26
N GLY A 426 9.27 20.24 -5.52
CA GLY A 426 9.89 19.14 -6.26
C GLY A 426 9.04 18.81 -7.47
N ASN A 427 9.65 18.78 -8.65
CA ASN A 427 9.04 18.31 -9.88
C ASN A 427 9.71 17.00 -10.28
N PHE A 428 8.93 16.03 -10.74
CA PHE A 428 9.38 14.70 -11.05
C PHE A 428 8.92 14.31 -12.44
N GLN A 429 9.87 13.99 -13.31
CA GLN A 429 9.62 13.50 -14.66
C GLN A 429 10.44 12.26 -14.89
N ASN A 430 9.78 11.14 -15.09
CA ASN A 430 10.46 9.90 -15.40
C ASN A 430 9.70 9.07 -16.44
N TRP A 431 10.43 8.18 -17.07
CA TRP A 431 9.86 7.17 -17.95
C TRP A 431 10.73 5.91 -17.93
N GLY A 432 10.12 4.78 -18.27
CA GLY A 432 10.83 3.51 -18.32
C GLY A 432 10.15 2.51 -19.24
N ALA A 433 10.93 1.48 -19.55
CA ALA A 433 10.50 0.30 -20.31
C ALA A 433 10.94 -0.95 -19.56
N GLU A 434 10.04 -1.89 -19.35
CA GLU A 434 10.34 -3.18 -18.75
C GLU A 434 9.82 -4.30 -19.65
N ALA A 435 10.74 -5.12 -20.16
CA ALA A 435 10.43 -6.29 -20.99
C ALA A 435 10.69 -7.58 -20.20
N ARG A 436 9.79 -8.57 -20.32
CA ARG A 436 9.91 -9.87 -19.67
C ARG A 436 9.53 -10.98 -20.64
N LEU A 437 10.33 -12.04 -20.66
CA LEU A 437 10.06 -13.28 -21.38
C LEU A 437 10.09 -14.45 -20.39
N LEU A 438 8.98 -15.15 -20.28
CA LEU A 438 8.87 -16.33 -19.42
C LEU A 438 8.66 -17.56 -20.31
N SER A 439 9.44 -18.61 -20.08
CA SER A 439 9.33 -19.85 -20.85
C SER A 439 9.30 -21.08 -19.94
N ARG A 440 8.40 -22.01 -20.26
CA ARG A 440 8.25 -23.30 -19.59
C ARG A 440 8.93 -24.37 -20.45
N TYR A 441 9.77 -25.19 -19.83
CA TYR A 441 10.53 -26.22 -20.52
C TYR A 441 10.68 -27.47 -19.64
N ASN A 442 10.94 -28.59 -20.25
CA ASN A 442 11.20 -29.84 -19.51
C ASN A 442 12.68 -30.05 -19.27
N LEU A 443 13.05 -30.26 -18.01
CA LEU A 443 14.38 -30.63 -17.58
C LEU A 443 14.30 -31.92 -16.75
N LEU A 444 15.00 -32.96 -17.17
CA LEU A 444 15.05 -34.28 -16.48
C LEU A 444 13.64 -34.86 -16.22
N GLY A 445 12.71 -34.63 -17.15
CA GLY A 445 11.33 -35.12 -17.04
C GLY A 445 10.41 -34.26 -16.16
N LYS A 446 10.89 -33.12 -15.66
CA LYS A 446 10.10 -32.15 -14.86
C LYS A 446 9.95 -30.83 -15.58
N GLU A 447 8.78 -30.22 -15.48
CA GLU A 447 8.57 -28.86 -15.99
C GLU A 447 9.37 -27.86 -15.16
N SER A 448 10.15 -27.04 -15.81
CA SER A 448 10.93 -25.94 -15.23
C SER A 448 10.50 -24.64 -15.89
N VAL A 449 10.69 -23.51 -15.20
CA VAL A 449 10.24 -22.20 -15.68
C VAL A 449 11.39 -21.21 -15.62
N PHE A 450 11.69 -20.62 -16.75
CA PHE A 450 12.73 -19.61 -16.90
C PHE A 450 12.11 -18.23 -17.19
N LEU A 451 12.61 -17.22 -16.51
CA LEU A 451 12.30 -15.81 -16.72
C LEU A 451 13.60 -15.06 -17.04
N ILE A 452 13.55 -14.26 -18.08
CA ILE A 452 14.53 -13.19 -18.33
C ILE A 452 13.79 -11.88 -18.52
N GLY A 453 14.35 -10.81 -17.98
CA GLY A 453 13.79 -9.48 -18.12
C GLY A 453 14.87 -8.40 -18.19
N SER A 454 14.48 -7.26 -18.72
CA SER A 454 15.30 -6.05 -18.75
C SER A 454 14.46 -4.84 -18.39
N LYS A 455 15.09 -3.86 -17.73
CA LYS A 455 14.51 -2.57 -17.39
C LYS A 455 15.43 -1.47 -17.88
N TYR A 456 14.85 -0.48 -18.52
CA TYR A 456 15.44 0.82 -18.77
C TYR A 456 14.60 1.87 -18.04
N TYR A 457 15.25 2.79 -17.35
CA TYR A 457 14.59 3.85 -16.61
C TYR A 457 15.44 5.12 -16.66
N GLN A 458 14.79 6.24 -16.91
CA GLN A 458 15.42 7.54 -16.92
C GLN A 458 14.51 8.54 -16.20
N ALA A 459 15.12 9.40 -15.38
CA ALA A 459 14.44 10.51 -14.75
C ALA A 459 15.20 11.82 -14.94
N ASN A 460 14.45 12.92 -14.91
CA ASN A 460 14.95 14.27 -14.87
C ASN A 460 14.08 15.06 -13.88
N ASN A 461 14.55 15.15 -12.64
CA ASN A 461 13.81 15.77 -11.54
C ASN A 461 14.46 17.09 -11.18
N ASP A 462 13.68 18.02 -10.63
CA ASP A 462 14.22 19.25 -10.04
C ASP A 462 13.66 19.49 -8.63
N ALA A 463 14.43 20.13 -7.79
CA ALA A 463 14.02 20.58 -6.48
C ALA A 463 14.46 22.03 -6.23
N ARG A 464 13.49 22.86 -5.80
CA ARG A 464 13.72 24.26 -5.47
C ARG A 464 13.24 24.54 -4.07
N GLN A 465 13.99 25.37 -3.36
CA GLN A 465 13.63 25.87 -2.05
C GLN A 465 13.91 27.36 -1.98
N GLY A 466 13.10 28.11 -1.25
CA GLY A 466 13.27 29.54 -1.09
C GLY A 466 12.12 30.20 -0.33
N PRO A 467 12.13 31.53 -0.22
CA PRO A 467 11.06 32.27 0.45
C PRO A 467 9.77 32.23 -0.37
N GLY A 468 8.68 31.86 0.26
CA GLY A 468 7.33 31.94 -0.28
C GLY A 468 6.62 33.23 0.16
N SER A 469 5.31 33.31 -0.07
CA SER A 469 4.51 34.47 0.25
C SER A 469 4.34 34.69 1.75
N LEU A 470 4.03 35.94 2.16
CA LEU A 470 3.68 36.29 3.54
C LEU A 470 2.24 35.93 3.91
N GLY A 471 1.37 35.68 2.94
CA GLY A 471 -0.06 35.41 3.16
C GLY A 471 -0.39 34.12 3.90
N THR A 472 -1.67 33.84 4.08
CA THR A 472 -2.23 32.63 4.69
C THR A 472 -2.76 31.63 3.65
N ASP A 473 -2.87 32.05 2.38
CA ASP A 473 -3.41 31.29 1.27
C ASP A 473 -2.40 30.27 0.70
N ALA A 474 -2.87 29.38 -0.15
CA ALA A 474 -2.04 28.37 -0.85
C ALA A 474 -1.29 28.98 -2.06
N ASN A 475 -0.56 30.05 -1.85
CA ASN A 475 0.23 30.72 -2.89
C ASN A 475 1.65 30.18 -2.95
N PHE A 476 1.90 29.27 -3.86
CA PHE A 476 3.20 28.61 -4.08
C PHE A 476 4.13 29.40 -5.04
N THR A 477 4.24 30.70 -4.84
CA THR A 477 5.11 31.59 -5.64
C THR A 477 6.34 32.00 -4.84
N PHE A 478 7.53 31.78 -5.41
CA PHE A 478 8.80 32.23 -4.80
C PHE A 478 8.90 33.76 -4.74
N GLN A 479 9.42 34.27 -3.63
CA GLN A 479 9.61 35.69 -3.36
C GLN A 479 11.12 36.04 -3.25
N ASN A 480 11.98 35.40 -4.06
CA ASN A 480 13.43 35.52 -4.00
C ASN A 480 13.91 36.98 -4.15
N ASN A 481 13.25 37.78 -4.97
CA ASN A 481 13.59 39.19 -5.15
C ASN A 481 13.25 40.06 -3.91
N THR A 482 12.25 39.67 -3.14
CA THR A 482 11.85 40.38 -1.92
C THR A 482 12.76 39.99 -0.74
N PHE A 483 13.22 38.74 -0.72
CA PHE A 483 14.02 38.16 0.35
C PHE A 483 15.31 37.53 -0.21
N PRO A 484 16.26 38.35 -0.73
CA PRO A 484 17.43 37.79 -1.42
C PRO A 484 18.39 37.05 -0.46
N ASP A 485 18.40 37.41 0.80
CA ASP A 485 19.24 36.78 1.86
C ASP A 485 18.56 35.65 2.60
N TYR A 486 17.54 35.02 2.00
CA TYR A 486 16.89 33.89 2.61
C TYR A 486 17.84 32.67 2.67
N ALA A 487 18.06 32.14 3.88
CA ALA A 487 19.13 31.16 4.16
C ALA A 487 18.91 29.82 3.45
N ASN A 488 17.65 29.41 3.26
CA ASN A 488 17.33 28.10 2.68
C ASN A 488 17.05 28.17 1.16
N GLN A 489 17.63 29.13 0.45
CA GLN A 489 17.43 29.24 -0.99
C GLN A 489 18.36 28.27 -1.73
N SER A 490 17.75 27.40 -2.55
CA SER A 490 18.50 26.43 -3.36
C SER A 490 17.74 26.01 -4.61
N THR A 491 18.48 25.58 -5.63
CA THR A 491 17.95 24.97 -6.85
C THR A 491 18.87 23.83 -7.25
N PHE A 492 18.29 22.65 -7.48
CA PHE A 492 19.00 21.42 -7.85
C PHE A 492 18.26 20.74 -8.98
N ASP A 493 19.00 20.20 -9.95
CA ASP A 493 18.55 19.27 -10.98
C ASP A 493 19.13 17.88 -10.68
N PHE A 494 18.32 16.83 -10.87
CA PHE A 494 18.67 15.44 -10.55
C PHE A 494 18.40 14.51 -11.74
N PRO A 495 19.24 14.52 -12.76
CA PRO A 495 19.14 13.51 -13.81
C PRO A 495 19.61 12.16 -13.30
N ASN A 496 18.92 11.10 -13.72
CA ASN A 496 19.38 9.75 -13.43
C ASN A 496 19.07 8.75 -14.54
N LEU A 497 19.81 7.64 -14.54
CA LEU A 497 19.69 6.54 -15.48
C LEU A 497 19.85 5.21 -14.76
N ASN A 498 18.94 4.27 -15.04
CA ASN A 498 19.06 2.89 -14.59
C ASN A 498 18.86 1.92 -15.76
N VAL A 499 19.77 0.98 -15.87
CA VAL A 499 19.65 -0.17 -16.78
C VAL A 499 19.83 -1.45 -15.98
N ALA A 500 18.87 -2.36 -16.06
CA ALA A 500 18.94 -3.63 -15.36
C ALA A 500 18.62 -4.79 -16.31
N VAL A 501 19.29 -5.91 -16.06
CA VAL A 501 18.97 -7.21 -16.67
C VAL A 501 18.86 -8.22 -15.55
N PHE A 502 17.80 -9.00 -15.55
CA PHE A 502 17.55 -9.98 -14.50
C PHE A 502 17.04 -11.28 -15.07
N GLY A 503 17.28 -12.36 -14.33
CA GLY A 503 16.77 -13.68 -14.67
C GLY A 503 16.55 -14.52 -13.43
N GLU A 504 15.52 -15.35 -13.48
CA GLU A 504 15.22 -16.36 -12.46
C GLU A 504 14.82 -17.67 -13.13
N ASN A 505 15.09 -18.78 -12.48
CA ASN A 505 14.64 -20.08 -12.98
C ASN A 505 14.10 -20.96 -11.86
N ILE A 506 12.90 -21.50 -12.02
CA ILE A 506 12.37 -22.54 -11.15
C ILE A 506 12.85 -23.89 -11.68
N PHE A 507 13.70 -24.56 -10.92
CA PHE A 507 14.09 -25.95 -11.15
C PHE A 507 13.24 -26.86 -10.26
N ASN A 508 12.30 -27.61 -10.84
CA ASN A 508 11.57 -28.64 -10.13
C ASN A 508 12.43 -29.91 -10.06
N ILE A 509 13.17 -30.07 -8.96
CA ILE A 509 14.09 -31.21 -8.74
C ILE A 509 13.29 -32.51 -8.55
N THR A 510 12.18 -32.41 -7.80
CA THR A 510 11.18 -33.45 -7.63
C THR A 510 9.79 -32.86 -7.73
N ASP A 511 8.73 -33.67 -7.66
CA ASP A 511 7.34 -33.18 -7.59
C ASP A 511 7.05 -32.34 -6.34
N LYS A 512 7.91 -32.48 -5.32
CA LYS A 512 7.76 -31.79 -4.02
C LYS A 512 8.79 -30.70 -3.77
N PHE A 513 9.95 -30.77 -4.42
CA PHE A 513 11.06 -29.88 -4.14
C PHE A 513 11.47 -29.08 -5.37
N SER A 514 11.49 -27.77 -5.22
CA SER A 514 11.98 -26.82 -6.22
C SER A 514 13.01 -25.87 -5.65
N VAL A 515 13.91 -25.41 -6.52
CA VAL A 515 14.94 -24.41 -6.22
C VAL A 515 14.83 -23.30 -7.26
N THR A 516 14.94 -22.06 -6.83
CA THR A 516 14.76 -20.87 -7.68
C THR A 516 15.96 -19.94 -7.52
N PRO A 517 17.08 -20.18 -8.22
CA PRO A 517 18.17 -19.22 -8.30
C PRO A 517 17.75 -18.03 -9.16
N GLY A 518 18.29 -16.87 -8.80
CA GLY A 518 18.09 -15.63 -9.54
C GLY A 518 19.32 -14.76 -9.53
N ILE A 519 19.44 -13.95 -10.56
CA ILE A 519 20.52 -12.99 -10.76
C ILE A 519 19.96 -11.68 -11.32
N ARG A 520 20.52 -10.57 -10.88
CA ARG A 520 20.24 -9.25 -11.42
C ARG A 520 21.53 -8.46 -11.58
N PHE A 521 21.74 -7.93 -12.76
CA PHE A 521 22.74 -6.89 -13.03
C PHE A 521 22.06 -5.53 -13.01
N GLU A 522 22.71 -4.57 -12.36
CA GLU A 522 22.29 -3.16 -12.31
C GLU A 522 23.43 -2.26 -12.76
N TYR A 523 23.07 -1.28 -13.58
CA TYR A 523 23.84 -0.06 -13.80
C TYR A 523 22.99 1.13 -13.36
N ILE A 524 23.51 1.95 -12.47
CA ILE A 524 22.85 3.13 -11.92
C ILE A 524 23.78 4.32 -12.06
N LYS A 525 23.28 5.40 -12.65
CA LYS A 525 23.91 6.70 -12.63
C LYS A 525 22.94 7.71 -12.03
N THR A 526 23.32 8.34 -10.92
CA THR A 526 22.57 9.43 -10.29
C THR A 526 23.44 10.68 -10.24
N GLU A 527 22.86 11.82 -10.61
CA GLU A 527 23.56 13.10 -10.65
C GLU A 527 22.77 14.13 -9.83
N SER A 528 23.48 15.03 -9.17
CA SER A 528 22.94 16.21 -8.51
C SER A 528 23.76 17.40 -8.98
N ASP A 529 23.09 18.37 -9.59
CA ASP A 529 23.70 19.59 -10.10
C ASP A 529 22.92 20.79 -9.55
N GLY A 530 23.56 21.62 -8.73
CA GLY A 530 22.81 22.63 -8.05
C GLY A 530 23.57 23.76 -7.42
N ILE A 531 22.81 24.75 -7.00
CA ILE A 531 23.29 25.93 -6.29
C ILE A 531 22.46 26.13 -5.01
N TYR A 532 23.11 26.64 -3.99
CA TYR A 532 22.46 27.05 -2.73
C TYR A 532 23.12 28.29 -2.14
N ASN A 533 22.36 29.05 -1.32
CA ASN A 533 22.87 30.20 -0.61
C ASN A 533 23.47 29.76 0.75
N ASP A 534 24.75 30.13 0.97
CA ASP A 534 25.42 30.00 2.24
C ASP A 534 25.39 31.39 2.92
N VAL A 535 24.38 31.58 3.78
CA VAL A 535 24.12 32.86 4.44
C VAL A 535 24.56 32.75 5.90
N VAL A 536 25.46 33.62 6.31
CA VAL A 536 25.91 33.73 7.70
C VAL A 536 25.26 34.96 8.34
N PHE A 537 24.65 34.76 9.51
CA PHE A 537 23.99 35.83 10.29
C PHE A 537 24.82 36.19 11.52
N ASP A 538 24.74 37.46 11.93
CA ASP A 538 25.20 37.88 13.25
C ASP A 538 24.21 37.45 14.36
N ASN A 539 24.56 37.72 15.61
CA ASN A 539 23.70 37.37 16.76
C ASN A 539 22.37 38.16 16.81
N ALA A 540 22.25 39.21 16.01
CA ALA A 540 21.06 40.03 15.92
C ALA A 540 20.16 39.61 14.71
N GLY A 541 20.58 38.57 13.98
CA GLY A 541 19.85 38.07 12.81
C GLY A 541 20.11 38.84 11.50
N ASN A 542 21.12 39.70 11.46
CA ASN A 542 21.49 40.41 10.24
C ASN A 542 22.44 39.57 9.40
N PRO A 543 22.25 39.48 8.05
CA PRO A 543 23.17 38.76 7.19
C PRO A 543 24.51 39.48 7.09
N ILE A 544 25.62 38.86 7.47
CA ILE A 544 26.99 39.35 7.35
C ILE A 544 27.72 38.77 6.14
N SER A 545 27.21 37.68 5.58
CA SER A 545 27.71 37.08 4.35
C SER A 545 26.57 36.31 3.65
N ASN A 546 26.51 36.46 2.32
CA ASN A 546 25.61 35.66 1.46
C ASN A 546 26.41 35.24 0.23
N ILE A 547 26.76 33.96 0.17
CA ILE A 547 27.60 33.41 -0.90
C ILE A 547 26.80 32.31 -1.59
N THR A 548 26.55 32.39 -2.87
CA THR A 548 26.03 31.31 -3.69
C THR A 548 27.12 30.26 -3.93
N ARG A 549 26.86 29.04 -3.54
CA ARG A 549 27.76 27.88 -3.74
C ARG A 549 27.16 26.92 -4.77
N THR A 550 28.04 26.26 -5.51
CA THR A 550 27.68 25.11 -6.37
C THR A 550 27.94 23.81 -5.62
N ASP A 551 27.10 22.80 -5.87
CA ASP A 551 27.25 21.45 -5.34
C ASP A 551 26.85 20.45 -6.44
N ASP A 552 27.88 19.90 -7.10
CA ASP A 552 27.72 18.99 -8.22
C ASP A 552 28.27 17.61 -7.80
N GLN A 553 27.42 16.58 -7.92
CA GLN A 553 27.79 15.22 -7.56
C GLN A 553 27.36 14.26 -8.67
N THR A 554 28.19 13.28 -8.96
CA THR A 554 27.87 12.18 -9.86
C THR A 554 28.27 10.87 -9.21
N LEU A 555 27.31 9.94 -9.12
CA LEU A 555 27.50 8.63 -8.57
C LEU A 555 27.18 7.57 -9.63
N GLU A 556 28.18 6.79 -10.06
CA GLU A 556 28.04 5.68 -11.00
C GLU A 556 28.30 4.35 -10.29
N ARG A 557 27.42 3.37 -10.51
CA ARG A 557 27.50 2.06 -9.87
C ARG A 557 27.15 0.97 -10.88
N SER A 558 27.86 -0.14 -10.79
CA SER A 558 27.57 -1.37 -11.52
C SER A 558 27.79 -2.55 -10.60
N PHE A 559 26.79 -3.36 -10.41
CA PHE A 559 26.87 -4.51 -9.50
C PHE A 559 25.94 -5.65 -9.93
N VAL A 560 26.13 -6.80 -9.28
CA VAL A 560 25.31 -7.99 -9.47
C VAL A 560 24.69 -8.36 -8.14
N LEU A 561 23.36 -8.59 -8.13
CA LEU A 561 22.64 -9.16 -7.01
C LEU A 561 22.30 -10.61 -7.29
N LEU A 562 22.53 -11.47 -6.30
CA LEU A 562 22.21 -12.89 -6.33
C LEU A 562 21.11 -13.21 -5.31
N GLY A 563 20.32 -14.21 -5.64
CA GLY A 563 19.33 -14.74 -4.71
C GLY A 563 18.98 -16.18 -5.02
N LEU A 564 18.54 -16.87 -3.98
CA LEU A 564 18.17 -18.26 -4.03
C LEU A 564 16.90 -18.48 -3.22
N GLY A 565 15.84 -18.96 -3.88
CA GLY A 565 14.62 -19.43 -3.25
C GLY A 565 14.54 -20.95 -3.28
N SER A 566 13.86 -21.55 -2.33
CA SER A 566 13.52 -22.97 -2.33
C SER A 566 12.13 -23.20 -1.75
N SER A 567 11.48 -24.26 -2.22
CA SER A 567 10.14 -24.66 -1.76
C SER A 567 10.08 -26.18 -1.66
N TYR A 568 9.58 -26.68 -0.54
CA TYR A 568 9.32 -28.10 -0.32
C TYR A 568 7.87 -28.34 0.08
N LYS A 569 7.11 -28.97 -0.80
CA LYS A 569 5.70 -29.34 -0.59
C LYS A 569 5.65 -30.67 0.19
N ILE A 570 5.45 -30.61 1.49
CA ILE A 570 5.35 -31.80 2.35
C ILE A 570 4.14 -32.64 1.92
N LYS A 571 3.00 -31.99 1.76
CA LYS A 571 1.73 -32.53 1.25
C LYS A 571 0.92 -31.41 0.59
N PRO A 572 -0.14 -31.72 -0.18
CA PRO A 572 -1.04 -30.69 -0.67
C PRO A 572 -1.50 -29.74 0.46
N GLY A 573 -1.35 -28.44 0.27
CA GLY A 573 -1.71 -27.42 1.26
C GLY A 573 -0.71 -27.23 2.41
N LEU A 574 0.49 -27.82 2.39
CA LEU A 574 1.55 -27.57 3.37
C LEU A 574 2.92 -27.47 2.68
N GLU A 575 3.53 -26.31 2.76
CA GLU A 575 4.81 -25.97 2.14
C GLU A 575 5.78 -25.42 3.19
N VAL A 576 7.04 -25.83 3.09
CA VAL A 576 8.20 -25.17 3.72
C VAL A 576 8.93 -24.40 2.64
N TYR A 577 9.27 -23.16 2.89
CA TYR A 577 10.06 -22.34 1.96
C TYR A 577 11.26 -21.72 2.67
N ALA A 578 12.27 -21.43 1.89
CA ALA A 578 13.42 -20.66 2.34
C ALA A 578 13.92 -19.79 1.21
N ASN A 579 14.42 -18.62 1.54
CA ASN A 579 15.10 -17.74 0.59
C ASN A 579 16.24 -16.99 1.25
N ILE A 580 17.22 -16.63 0.43
CA ILE A 580 18.28 -15.69 0.75
C ILE A 580 18.52 -14.81 -0.46
N SER A 581 18.70 -13.53 -0.27
CA SER A 581 19.00 -12.58 -1.35
C SER A 581 19.90 -11.46 -0.88
N GLN A 582 20.73 -10.98 -1.78
CA GLN A 582 21.42 -9.71 -1.64
C GLN A 582 20.42 -8.56 -1.83
N ASN A 583 20.59 -7.51 -1.05
CA ASN A 583 19.85 -6.25 -1.15
C ASN A 583 20.83 -5.10 -1.30
N TYR A 584 20.32 -4.01 -1.84
CA TYR A 584 21.08 -2.80 -2.12
C TYR A 584 20.14 -1.60 -2.09
N ARG A 585 20.59 -0.49 -1.51
CA ARG A 585 19.89 0.79 -1.59
C ARG A 585 20.88 1.87 -1.98
N SER A 586 20.63 2.53 -3.11
CA SER A 586 21.42 3.68 -3.51
C SER A 586 21.17 4.87 -2.57
N VAL A 587 22.22 5.67 -2.38
CA VAL A 587 22.12 7.01 -1.82
C VAL A 587 21.07 7.80 -2.59
N THR A 588 20.11 8.39 -1.89
CA THR A 588 19.05 9.20 -2.46
C THR A 588 19.41 10.68 -2.49
N PHE A 589 18.67 11.49 -3.25
CA PHE A 589 18.88 12.95 -3.26
C PHE A 589 18.66 13.58 -1.88
N SER A 590 17.76 13.01 -1.08
CA SER A 590 17.55 13.46 0.29
C SER A 590 18.72 13.13 1.23
N ASP A 591 19.54 12.13 0.89
CA ASP A 591 20.73 11.76 1.66
C ASP A 591 21.93 12.68 1.38
N ILE A 592 22.01 13.22 0.14
CA ILE A 592 23.18 14.04 -0.30
C ILE A 592 22.88 15.54 -0.41
N ARG A 593 21.63 15.96 -0.43
CA ARG A 593 21.25 17.36 -0.59
C ARG A 593 21.46 18.15 0.70
N ILE A 594 22.23 19.24 0.63
CA ILE A 594 22.36 20.19 1.72
C ILE A 594 21.11 21.07 1.78
N VAL A 595 20.34 20.93 2.88
CA VAL A 595 19.06 21.64 3.09
C VAL A 595 19.21 22.76 4.13
N ASN A 596 20.22 22.68 4.99
CA ASN A 596 20.43 23.59 6.11
C ASN A 596 21.92 23.60 6.50
N PRO A 597 22.55 24.76 6.72
CA PRO A 597 23.96 24.87 7.14
C PRO A 597 24.27 24.21 8.51
N THR A 598 23.27 23.94 9.34
CA THR A 598 23.44 23.18 10.59
C THR A 598 23.35 21.65 10.41
N PHE A 599 23.01 21.19 9.21
CA PHE A 599 22.94 19.80 8.85
C PHE A 599 24.13 19.42 7.99
N VAL A 600 24.94 18.50 8.44
CA VAL A 600 26.18 18.10 7.76
C VAL A 600 25.94 16.75 7.08
N ILE A 601 26.29 16.68 5.82
CA ILE A 601 26.34 15.41 5.09
C ILE A 601 27.78 14.91 5.14
N SER A 602 27.94 13.62 5.48
CA SER A 602 29.25 12.98 5.44
C SER A 602 29.79 13.01 4.02
N PRO A 603 31.02 13.51 3.79
CA PRO A 603 31.60 13.56 2.44
C PRO A 603 31.85 12.15 1.87
N ASN A 604 31.83 11.11 2.70
CA ASN A 604 32.05 9.72 2.32
C ASN A 604 30.77 8.91 2.39
N ILE A 605 29.59 9.55 2.28
CA ILE A 605 28.32 8.81 2.29
C ILE A 605 28.27 7.83 1.09
N GLY A 606 28.06 6.59 1.40
CA GLY A 606 27.99 5.48 0.42
C GLY A 606 26.62 4.78 0.45
N ASP A 607 26.44 3.91 -0.54
CA ASP A 607 25.22 3.10 -0.66
C ASP A 607 25.13 2.06 0.48
N GLU A 608 23.91 1.60 0.77
CA GLU A 608 23.67 0.53 1.74
C GLU A 608 23.63 -0.82 1.01
N GLU A 609 24.27 -1.82 1.58
CA GLU A 609 24.26 -3.20 1.09
C GLU A 609 23.78 -4.15 2.18
N GLY A 610 23.48 -5.38 1.83
CA GLY A 610 23.16 -6.40 2.83
C GLY A 610 22.48 -7.63 2.28
N TYR A 611 22.00 -8.46 3.20
CA TYR A 611 21.37 -9.73 2.89
C TYR A 611 20.07 -9.89 3.65
N THR A 612 19.05 -10.44 3.00
CA THR A 612 17.82 -10.88 3.65
C THR A 612 17.69 -12.39 3.51
N ALA A 613 17.38 -13.07 4.61
CA ALA A 613 17.07 -14.49 4.62
C ALA A 613 15.75 -14.73 5.35
N ASP A 614 14.91 -15.61 4.79
CA ASP A 614 13.66 -16.06 5.41
C ASP A 614 13.57 -17.59 5.32
N VAL A 615 13.12 -18.21 6.41
CA VAL A 615 12.72 -19.62 6.44
C VAL A 615 11.34 -19.70 7.07
N GLY A 616 10.39 -20.29 6.36
CA GLY A 616 9.01 -20.33 6.82
C GLY A 616 8.26 -21.59 6.41
N PHE A 617 7.15 -21.80 7.06
CA PHE A 617 6.18 -22.81 6.69
C PHE A 617 4.80 -22.18 6.57
N ARG A 618 4.07 -22.59 5.56
CA ARG A 618 2.75 -22.05 5.26
C ARG A 618 1.82 -23.14 4.77
N GLY A 619 0.56 -22.95 5.02
CA GLY A 619 -0.39 -23.97 4.58
C GLY A 619 -1.81 -23.76 5.00
N LYS A 620 -2.61 -24.77 4.68
CA LYS A 620 -4.01 -24.87 5.04
C LYS A 620 -4.31 -26.24 5.64
N ILE A 621 -5.09 -26.23 6.71
CA ILE A 621 -5.66 -27.45 7.29
C ILE A 621 -7.16 -27.42 6.98
N ASN A 622 -7.60 -28.28 6.09
CA ASN A 622 -8.98 -28.33 5.58
C ASN A 622 -9.40 -26.93 5.04
N LYS A 623 -10.70 -26.61 5.15
CA LYS A 623 -11.24 -25.27 4.83
C LYS A 623 -11.15 -24.29 5.99
N SER A 624 -10.62 -24.72 7.14
CA SER A 624 -10.85 -24.03 8.41
C SER A 624 -9.67 -23.19 8.87
N LEU A 625 -8.43 -23.64 8.65
CA LEU A 625 -7.23 -22.97 9.17
C LEU A 625 -6.25 -22.65 8.05
N THR A 626 -5.86 -21.37 7.93
CA THR A 626 -4.77 -20.91 7.06
C THR A 626 -3.69 -20.34 7.96
N TYR A 627 -2.42 -20.67 7.71
CA TYR A 627 -1.30 -20.16 8.48
C TYR A 627 -0.08 -19.92 7.61
N ASP A 628 0.71 -18.96 8.02
CA ASP A 628 2.06 -18.64 7.50
C ASP A 628 2.90 -18.22 8.70
N ALA A 629 4.04 -18.86 8.91
CA ALA A 629 4.98 -18.48 9.95
C ALA A 629 6.40 -18.57 9.42
N SER A 630 7.21 -17.55 9.68
CA SER A 630 8.59 -17.50 9.24
C SER A 630 9.50 -16.85 10.27
N VAL A 631 10.75 -17.32 10.31
CA VAL A 631 11.84 -16.58 10.92
C VAL A 631 12.60 -15.87 9.82
N PHE A 632 13.09 -14.67 10.12
CA PHE A 632 13.88 -13.89 9.17
C PHE A 632 15.12 -13.31 9.85
N GLY A 633 16.12 -13.04 9.01
CA GLY A 633 17.30 -12.26 9.35
C GLY A 633 17.59 -11.26 8.24
N LEU A 634 18.00 -10.06 8.62
CA LEU A 634 18.42 -8.99 7.75
C LEU A 634 19.76 -8.46 8.25
N LEU A 635 20.77 -8.51 7.41
CA LEU A 635 22.07 -7.90 7.65
C LEU A 635 22.14 -6.61 6.84
N TYR A 636 22.49 -5.54 7.49
CA TYR A 636 22.75 -4.24 6.91
C TYR A 636 24.23 -3.94 7.05
N ASP A 637 24.86 -3.64 5.94
CA ASP A 637 26.18 -3.07 5.89
C ASP A 637 26.05 -1.58 5.49
N ASP A 638 26.80 -0.70 6.15
CA ASP A 638 26.86 0.73 5.88
C ASP A 638 25.49 1.45 5.95
N ARG A 639 24.67 1.14 6.94
CA ARG A 639 23.36 1.77 7.13
C ARG A 639 23.46 3.29 7.19
N ILE A 640 22.66 3.98 6.38
CA ILE A 640 22.53 5.44 6.39
C ILE A 640 21.59 5.85 7.50
N GLY A 641 22.04 6.80 8.33
CA GLY A 641 21.27 7.34 9.43
C GLY A 641 21.72 8.75 9.82
N GLU A 642 21.12 9.26 10.89
CA GLU A 642 21.44 10.57 11.45
C GLU A 642 21.96 10.41 12.87
N VAL A 643 23.08 11.06 13.16
CA VAL A 643 23.69 11.12 14.49
C VAL A 643 24.22 12.53 14.76
N PHE A 644 24.44 12.87 16.04
CA PHE A 644 25.12 14.10 16.38
C PHE A 644 26.64 13.89 16.35
N ASP A 645 27.36 14.83 15.73
CA ASP A 645 28.81 14.85 15.74
C ASP A 645 29.35 15.46 17.07
N ASP A 646 30.67 15.42 17.26
CA ASP A 646 31.35 15.96 18.48
C ASP A 646 31.08 17.45 18.72
N ARG A 647 30.54 18.16 17.74
CA ARG A 647 30.15 19.58 17.84
C ARG A 647 28.65 19.76 18.02
N ALA A 648 27.92 18.70 18.34
CA ALA A 648 26.47 18.67 18.46
C ALA A 648 25.74 19.09 17.18
N ARG A 649 26.38 18.94 16.00
CA ARG A 649 25.72 19.15 14.70
C ARG A 649 25.10 17.82 14.25
N ARG A 650 23.93 17.91 13.66
CA ARG A 650 23.27 16.76 13.06
C ARG A 650 24.00 16.34 11.77
N THR A 651 24.51 15.13 11.75
CA THR A 651 25.27 14.59 10.61
C THR A 651 24.54 13.38 10.04
N ARG A 652 24.32 13.39 8.73
CA ARG A 652 23.84 12.25 7.97
C ARG A 652 24.98 11.55 7.28
N GLY A 653 25.00 10.23 7.31
CA GLY A 653 26.02 9.41 6.66
C GLY A 653 25.82 7.94 6.99
N ASN A 654 26.74 7.09 6.58
CA ASN A 654 26.77 5.70 7.01
C ASN A 654 27.16 5.69 8.50
N ILE A 655 26.27 5.17 9.33
CA ILE A 655 26.42 5.21 10.79
C ILE A 655 26.85 3.89 11.40
N GLY A 656 26.81 2.80 10.65
CA GLY A 656 27.28 1.49 11.08
C GLY A 656 26.52 0.33 10.45
N ASP A 657 26.95 -0.87 10.80
CA ASP A 657 26.35 -2.14 10.40
C ASP A 657 25.31 -2.57 11.44
N ALA A 658 24.27 -3.24 10.99
CA ALA A 658 23.19 -3.68 11.85
C ALA A 658 22.68 -5.08 11.50
N ILE A 659 22.18 -5.79 12.52
CA ILE A 659 21.43 -7.02 12.37
C ILE A 659 20.01 -6.84 12.88
N ILE A 660 19.05 -7.32 12.09
CA ILE A 660 17.63 -7.32 12.44
C ILE A 660 17.12 -8.74 12.22
N TYR A 661 16.47 -9.32 13.22
CA TYR A 661 15.96 -10.68 13.15
C TYR A 661 14.62 -10.82 13.87
N GLY A 662 13.84 -11.81 13.48
CA GLY A 662 12.55 -11.97 14.13
C GLY A 662 11.73 -13.14 13.64
N LEU A 663 10.57 -13.26 14.27
CA LEU A 663 9.49 -14.16 13.92
C LEU A 663 8.31 -13.35 13.37
N GLU A 664 7.78 -13.78 12.25
CA GLU A 664 6.53 -13.24 11.69
C GLU A 664 5.55 -14.38 11.50
N SER A 665 4.33 -14.23 12.00
CA SER A 665 3.30 -15.26 11.86
C SER A 665 1.93 -14.65 11.56
N TYR A 666 1.17 -15.34 10.74
CA TYR A 666 -0.22 -15.08 10.46
C TYR A 666 -1.02 -16.37 10.54
N THR A 667 -2.09 -16.35 11.29
CA THR A 667 -3.02 -17.46 11.40
C THR A 667 -4.44 -16.94 11.24
N ASN A 668 -5.22 -17.57 10.37
CA ASN A 668 -6.66 -17.31 10.20
C ASN A 668 -7.42 -18.61 10.40
N TRP A 669 -8.31 -18.62 11.39
CA TRP A 669 -9.16 -19.74 11.72
C TRP A 669 -10.63 -19.44 11.43
N ASN A 670 -11.20 -20.17 10.50
CA ASN A 670 -12.63 -20.16 10.24
C ASN A 670 -13.31 -21.14 11.22
N ILE A 671 -13.77 -20.58 12.33
CA ILE A 671 -14.42 -21.32 13.41
C ILE A 671 -15.74 -21.92 12.92
N ALA A 672 -16.51 -21.15 12.14
CA ALA A 672 -17.79 -21.63 11.62
C ALA A 672 -17.61 -22.89 10.77
N ASN A 673 -16.63 -22.94 9.88
CA ASN A 673 -16.36 -24.12 9.06
C ASN A 673 -15.79 -25.31 9.85
N THR A 674 -15.24 -25.07 11.03
CA THR A 674 -14.70 -26.13 11.88
C THR A 674 -15.83 -26.90 12.58
N PHE A 675 -16.86 -26.20 13.05
CA PHE A 675 -17.90 -26.77 13.93
C PHE A 675 -19.25 -26.98 13.25
N PHE A 676 -19.49 -26.32 12.12
CA PHE A 676 -20.74 -26.37 11.39
C PHE A 676 -20.48 -26.76 9.93
N GLU A 677 -20.35 -28.04 9.66
CA GLU A 677 -20.26 -28.57 8.31
C GLU A 677 -21.50 -28.16 7.49
N ASN A 678 -21.30 -27.63 6.27
CA ASN A 678 -22.34 -27.12 5.37
C ASN A 678 -23.08 -25.86 5.84
N ASN A 679 -22.45 -25.04 6.70
CA ASN A 679 -23.04 -23.78 7.12
C ASN A 679 -22.79 -22.70 6.06
N THR A 680 -23.84 -22.18 5.45
CA THR A 680 -23.77 -21.10 4.46
C THR A 680 -24.24 -19.74 5.01
N ASN A 681 -24.82 -19.72 6.20
CA ASN A 681 -25.49 -18.55 6.77
C ASN A 681 -24.67 -17.79 7.81
N TYR A 682 -23.80 -18.49 8.54
CA TYR A 682 -23.01 -17.91 9.64
C TYR A 682 -21.56 -17.72 9.21
N VAL A 683 -20.99 -16.62 9.62
CA VAL A 683 -19.55 -16.36 9.56
C VAL A 683 -19.06 -16.21 10.97
N LEU A 684 -18.03 -16.95 11.33
CA LEU A 684 -17.26 -16.74 12.56
C LEU A 684 -15.81 -17.12 12.26
N ASN A 685 -14.95 -16.13 12.15
CA ASN A 685 -13.53 -16.34 11.94
C ASN A 685 -12.72 -15.43 12.84
N THR A 686 -11.50 -15.83 13.09
CA THR A 686 -10.53 -15.02 13.83
C THR A 686 -9.19 -15.08 13.15
N PHE A 687 -8.42 -14.00 13.24
CA PHE A 687 -7.03 -14.01 12.84
C PHE A 687 -6.13 -13.53 13.97
N VAL A 688 -4.90 -14.01 13.95
CA VAL A 688 -3.79 -13.51 14.75
C VAL A 688 -2.61 -13.27 13.80
N ASN A 689 -2.12 -12.05 13.81
CA ASN A 689 -0.93 -11.61 13.13
C ASN A 689 0.06 -11.11 14.19
N LEU A 690 1.18 -11.80 14.34
CA LEU A 690 2.19 -11.49 15.35
C LEU A 690 3.55 -11.39 14.69
N ALA A 691 4.24 -10.27 14.90
CA ALA A 691 5.66 -10.16 14.65
C ALA A 691 6.39 -9.85 15.96
N ILE A 692 7.47 -10.57 16.19
CA ILE A 692 8.43 -10.33 17.26
C ILE A 692 9.76 -10.05 16.58
N THR A 693 10.28 -8.82 16.73
CA THR A 693 11.47 -8.38 16.00
C THR A 693 12.45 -7.75 16.96
N ASP A 694 13.68 -8.17 16.91
CA ASP A 694 14.77 -7.57 17.65
C ASP A 694 15.93 -7.17 16.73
N SER A 695 16.83 -6.30 17.20
CA SER A 695 17.87 -5.73 16.38
C SER A 695 18.98 -5.12 17.22
N GLU A 696 20.15 -4.96 16.61
CA GLU A 696 21.26 -4.20 17.21
C GLU A 696 22.20 -3.68 16.12
N TYR A 697 22.87 -2.58 16.41
CA TYR A 697 24.03 -2.14 15.67
C TYR A 697 25.23 -2.98 16.08
N THR A 698 25.87 -3.66 15.12
CA THR A 698 26.94 -4.63 15.35
C THR A 698 28.33 -4.02 15.22
N GLN A 699 28.46 -2.98 14.40
CA GLN A 699 29.70 -2.25 14.20
C GLN A 699 29.40 -0.78 13.90
N SER A 700 30.13 0.13 14.51
CA SER A 700 30.00 1.57 14.26
C SER A 700 31.21 2.34 14.77
N ASP A 701 31.60 3.37 14.03
CA ASP A 701 32.57 4.39 14.50
C ASP A 701 31.93 5.41 15.47
N ARG A 702 30.63 5.24 15.80
CA ARG A 702 29.83 6.06 16.67
C ARG A 702 29.47 5.29 17.96
N PRO A 703 29.10 5.94 19.04
CA PRO A 703 28.77 5.29 20.32
C PRO A 703 27.34 4.66 20.27
N ILE A 704 27.03 3.94 19.20
CA ILE A 704 25.73 3.27 18.97
C ILE A 704 25.83 1.75 18.90
N GLU A 705 27.03 1.18 18.94
CA GLU A 705 27.23 -0.28 18.97
C GLU A 705 26.48 -0.90 20.15
N GLY A 706 25.74 -1.99 19.88
CA GLY A 706 24.84 -2.64 20.82
C GLY A 706 23.50 -1.92 21.07
N ARG A 707 23.26 -0.76 20.43
CA ARG A 707 21.97 -0.07 20.48
C ARG A 707 20.97 -0.71 19.54
N LYS A 708 19.67 -0.53 19.83
CA LYS A 708 18.58 -1.02 18.97
C LYS A 708 18.49 -0.17 17.71
N VAL A 709 18.18 -0.84 16.60
CA VAL A 709 17.85 -0.13 15.35
C VAL A 709 16.48 0.53 15.49
N GLU A 710 16.36 1.73 14.96
CA GLU A 710 15.16 2.55 15.04
C GLU A 710 13.98 1.96 14.24
N PHE A 711 12.77 2.37 14.58
CA PHE A 711 11.49 1.99 13.95
C PHE A 711 11.14 0.50 14.10
N ILE A 712 11.64 -0.16 15.12
CA ILE A 712 11.39 -1.58 15.41
C ILE A 712 10.65 -1.71 16.74
N PRO A 713 9.33 -1.93 16.75
CA PRO A 713 8.64 -2.41 17.92
C PRO A 713 9.00 -3.87 18.17
N LEU A 714 9.35 -4.23 19.41
CA LEU A 714 9.62 -5.62 19.78
C LEU A 714 8.41 -6.53 19.46
N ILE A 715 7.21 -6.05 19.77
CA ILE A 715 5.95 -6.75 19.52
C ILE A 715 5.07 -5.90 18.61
N ASN A 716 4.63 -6.50 17.51
CA ASN A 716 3.60 -5.97 16.62
C ASN A 716 2.51 -7.03 16.50
N LEU A 717 1.41 -6.84 17.23
CA LEU A 717 0.28 -7.75 17.29
C LEU A 717 -0.95 -7.11 16.65
N LYS A 718 -1.55 -7.80 15.69
CA LYS A 718 -2.86 -7.47 15.14
C LYS A 718 -3.74 -8.71 15.19
N THR A 719 -4.93 -8.57 15.74
CA THR A 719 -5.88 -9.68 15.84
C THR A 719 -7.29 -9.19 15.58
N GLY A 720 -8.18 -10.07 15.19
CA GLY A 720 -9.56 -9.68 14.96
C GLY A 720 -10.51 -10.87 14.91
N ILE A 721 -11.80 -10.55 15.10
CA ILE A 721 -12.91 -11.48 15.04
C ILE A 721 -13.90 -10.96 14.00
N GLY A 722 -14.11 -11.75 12.96
CA GLY A 722 -15.15 -11.55 11.97
C GLY A 722 -16.36 -12.41 12.28
N PHE A 723 -17.52 -11.82 12.26
CA PHE A 723 -18.78 -12.52 12.50
C PHE A 723 -19.86 -12.05 11.52
N GLY A 724 -20.84 -12.89 11.29
CA GLY A 724 -21.92 -12.51 10.38
C GLY A 724 -23.05 -13.49 10.31
N TYR A 725 -24.17 -13.00 9.82
CA TYR A 725 -25.36 -13.80 9.55
C TYR A 725 -26.03 -13.29 8.27
N LYS A 726 -26.21 -14.16 7.30
CA LYS A 726 -26.77 -13.82 5.96
C LYS A 726 -26.08 -12.58 5.35
N ASN A 727 -26.78 -11.48 5.23
CA ASN A 727 -26.33 -10.25 4.58
C ASN A 727 -25.61 -9.28 5.54
N PHE A 728 -25.55 -9.59 6.82
CA PHE A 728 -24.85 -8.80 7.84
C PHE A 728 -23.47 -9.41 8.11
N LEU A 729 -22.46 -8.54 8.13
CA LEU A 729 -21.09 -8.88 8.52
C LEU A 729 -20.59 -7.82 9.52
N GLY A 730 -19.84 -8.26 10.51
CA GLY A 730 -19.16 -7.42 11.48
C GLY A 730 -17.72 -7.87 11.70
N ASN A 731 -16.90 -6.92 12.12
CA ASN A 731 -15.50 -7.12 12.41
C ASN A 731 -15.11 -6.31 13.65
N ILE A 732 -14.38 -6.95 14.56
CA ILE A 732 -13.68 -6.31 15.67
C ILE A 732 -12.19 -6.55 15.43
N GLN A 733 -11.39 -5.50 15.42
CA GLN A 733 -9.97 -5.59 15.16
C GLN A 733 -9.19 -4.87 16.28
N PHE A 734 -8.18 -5.52 16.82
CA PHE A 734 -7.28 -4.99 17.81
C PHE A 734 -5.86 -4.95 17.27
N THR A 735 -5.19 -3.83 17.49
CA THR A 735 -3.79 -3.59 17.11
C THR A 735 -3.01 -3.15 18.34
N HIS A 736 -1.87 -3.80 18.61
CA HIS A 736 -0.92 -3.39 19.64
C HIS A 736 0.48 -3.35 19.09
N LEU A 737 1.19 -2.23 19.29
CA LEU A 737 2.61 -2.10 19.04
C LEU A 737 3.32 -1.71 20.34
N SER A 738 4.43 -2.39 20.63
CA SER A 738 5.31 -1.98 21.73
C SER A 738 6.06 -0.69 21.38
N GLU A 739 6.69 -0.08 22.37
CA GLU A 739 7.53 1.11 22.16
C GLU A 739 8.64 0.87 21.13
N GLN A 740 9.09 1.94 20.48
CA GLN A 740 10.17 1.90 19.49
C GLN A 740 11.01 3.19 19.55
N TYR A 741 12.30 3.06 19.29
CA TYR A 741 13.19 4.20 19.16
C TYR A 741 13.02 4.87 17.80
N THR A 742 13.28 6.17 17.72
CA THR A 742 13.21 6.94 16.45
C THR A 742 14.58 7.36 15.93
N GLU A 743 15.64 7.06 16.67
CA GLU A 743 17.02 7.37 16.29
C GLU A 743 18.01 6.38 16.92
N ALA A 744 19.23 6.32 16.36
CA ALA A 744 20.22 5.29 16.66
C ALA A 744 20.83 5.36 18.07
N THR A 745 20.82 6.51 18.76
CA THR A 745 21.37 6.63 20.12
C THR A 745 20.44 6.07 21.19
N ASN A 746 19.20 5.71 20.80
CA ASN A 746 18.17 5.17 21.67
C ASN A 746 17.78 6.10 22.83
N ALA A 747 17.68 7.39 22.57
CA ALA A 747 17.19 8.34 23.55
C ALA A 747 15.73 8.05 23.93
N ASP A 748 15.43 8.11 25.23
CA ASP A 748 14.05 7.90 25.72
C ASP A 748 13.16 9.11 25.45
N ARG A 749 13.66 10.29 25.78
CA ARG A 749 12.98 11.58 25.61
C ARG A 749 14.00 12.71 25.64
N ALA A 750 13.79 13.74 24.82
CA ALA A 750 14.54 14.97 24.93
C ALA A 750 14.14 15.74 26.20
N PRO A 751 15.05 16.54 26.80
CA PRO A 751 14.71 17.39 27.93
C PRO A 751 13.61 18.38 27.57
N GLN A 752 12.70 18.64 28.51
CA GLN A 752 11.62 19.61 28.34
C GLN A 752 12.18 21.00 28.03
N GLY A 753 11.62 21.68 27.02
CA GLY A 753 12.05 22.99 26.56
C GLY A 753 13.35 22.97 25.74
N SER A 754 13.99 21.81 25.55
CA SER A 754 15.16 21.71 24.68
C SER A 754 14.79 21.87 23.22
N LYS A 755 15.78 22.15 22.37
CA LYS A 755 15.65 22.26 20.94
C LYS A 755 15.12 20.98 20.27
N GLU A 756 15.44 19.85 20.85
CA GLU A 756 15.11 18.50 20.37
C GLU A 756 13.77 17.97 20.92
N GLU A 757 13.12 18.67 21.88
CA GLU A 757 11.84 18.23 22.43
C GLU A 757 10.80 18.07 21.30
N GLY A 758 10.15 16.92 21.24
CA GLY A 758 9.19 16.53 20.20
C GLY A 758 9.83 15.76 19.02
N THR A 759 11.10 16.01 18.67
CA THR A 759 11.78 15.34 17.55
C THR A 759 12.61 14.14 17.99
N LEU A 760 13.17 14.18 19.20
CA LEU A 760 13.99 13.13 19.75
C LEU A 760 13.25 12.37 20.85
N GLY A 761 13.35 11.06 20.82
CA GLY A 761 12.79 10.17 21.84
C GLY A 761 12.02 8.96 21.26
N LYS A 762 11.48 8.15 22.15
CA LYS A 762 10.67 6.98 21.80
C LYS A 762 9.30 7.37 21.26
N ILE A 763 8.73 6.48 20.44
CA ILE A 763 7.30 6.36 20.24
C ILE A 763 6.81 5.39 21.33
N PRO A 764 5.88 5.80 22.22
CA PRO A 764 5.33 4.92 23.26
C PRO A 764 4.56 3.73 22.68
N SER A 765 4.35 2.69 23.48
CA SER A 765 3.44 1.61 23.10
C SER A 765 2.00 2.11 23.03
N TYR A 766 1.21 1.57 22.10
CA TYR A 766 -0.20 1.91 21.95
C TYR A 766 -1.05 0.70 21.59
N SER A 767 -2.37 0.81 21.89
CA SER A 767 -3.34 -0.26 21.64
C SER A 767 -4.64 0.34 21.11
N ILE A 768 -5.02 -0.08 19.90
CA ILE A 768 -6.19 0.47 19.19
C ILE A 768 -7.21 -0.63 18.94
N LEU A 769 -8.48 -0.30 19.19
CA LEU A 769 -9.62 -1.16 18.88
C LEU A 769 -10.49 -0.50 17.83
N ASP A 770 -10.78 -1.25 16.74
CA ASP A 770 -11.64 -0.81 15.65
C ASP A 770 -12.86 -1.72 15.48
N LEU A 771 -13.99 -1.14 15.11
CA LEU A 771 -15.23 -1.85 14.79
C LEU A 771 -15.66 -1.51 13.37
N SER A 772 -16.09 -2.52 12.60
CA SER A 772 -16.63 -2.33 11.26
C SER A 772 -17.80 -3.25 11.01
N PHE A 773 -18.83 -2.75 10.33
CA PHE A 773 -20.05 -3.48 10.01
C PHE A 773 -20.44 -3.26 8.56
N SER A 774 -21.09 -4.25 7.95
CA SER A 774 -21.70 -4.08 6.64
C SER A 774 -23.02 -4.84 6.54
N TYR A 775 -23.95 -4.28 5.79
CA TYR A 775 -25.22 -4.90 5.46
C TYR A 775 -25.50 -4.76 3.97
N THR A 776 -25.72 -5.90 3.29
CA THR A 776 -26.00 -5.93 1.87
C THR A 776 -27.46 -6.23 1.61
N TYR A 777 -28.13 -5.37 0.84
CA TYR A 777 -29.52 -5.59 0.42
C TYR A 777 -29.66 -5.36 -1.08
N LYS A 778 -29.82 -6.42 -1.84
CA LYS A 778 -29.91 -6.38 -3.31
C LYS A 778 -28.68 -5.66 -3.91
N LYS A 779 -28.91 -4.52 -4.56
CA LYS A 779 -27.88 -3.67 -5.19
C LYS A 779 -27.23 -2.66 -4.23
N PHE A 780 -27.70 -2.57 -2.99
CA PHE A 780 -27.20 -1.65 -1.99
C PHE A 780 -26.34 -2.37 -0.95
N LYS A 781 -25.27 -1.72 -0.54
CA LYS A 781 -24.44 -2.12 0.60
C LYS A 781 -24.21 -0.91 1.50
N LEU A 782 -24.56 -1.03 2.77
CA LEU A 782 -24.19 -0.08 3.82
C LEU A 782 -22.97 -0.60 4.55
N GLU A 783 -21.96 0.22 4.69
CA GLU A 783 -20.78 -0.06 5.52
C GLU A 783 -20.65 1.06 6.56
N THR A 784 -20.33 0.72 7.79
CA THR A 784 -20.10 1.69 8.86
C THR A 784 -19.10 1.14 9.86
N GLY A 785 -18.43 2.01 10.56
CA GLY A 785 -17.50 1.60 11.60
C GLY A 785 -17.07 2.75 12.51
N ILE A 786 -16.33 2.35 13.52
CA ILE A 786 -15.69 3.23 14.49
C ILE A 786 -14.22 2.85 14.54
N ASN A 787 -13.36 3.83 14.31
CA ASN A 787 -11.91 3.71 14.47
C ASN A 787 -11.54 4.19 15.86
N ASN A 788 -10.54 3.55 16.48
CA ASN A 788 -10.05 3.92 17.80
C ASN A 788 -11.18 4.06 18.85
N VAL A 789 -11.91 2.97 19.06
CA VAL A 789 -13.06 2.92 19.99
C VAL A 789 -12.69 3.30 21.42
N LEU A 790 -11.44 3.03 21.81
CA LEU A 790 -10.93 3.31 23.15
C LEU A 790 -10.49 4.77 23.34
N ASP A 791 -10.54 5.56 22.27
CA ASP A 791 -10.10 6.95 22.21
C ASP A 791 -8.66 7.12 22.74
N GLU A 792 -7.79 6.20 22.34
CA GLU A 792 -6.37 6.22 22.72
C GLU A 792 -5.70 7.45 22.12
N ASN A 793 -5.05 8.23 22.96
CA ASN A 793 -4.24 9.36 22.53
C ASN A 793 -2.82 8.88 22.23
N TYR A 794 -2.45 8.79 20.96
CA TYR A 794 -1.20 8.20 20.51
C TYR A 794 -0.62 8.91 19.29
N PHE A 795 0.63 8.59 19.02
CA PHE A 795 1.30 8.99 17.79
C PHE A 795 2.19 7.85 17.29
N THR A 796 2.46 7.88 15.98
CA THR A 796 3.27 6.85 15.31
C THR A 796 4.54 7.43 14.69
N GLN A 797 4.72 8.75 14.72
CA GLN A 797 5.87 9.44 14.13
C GLN A 797 6.34 10.62 14.97
N ARG A 798 7.67 10.74 15.09
CA ARG A 798 8.38 11.98 15.41
C ARG A 798 9.05 12.48 14.13
N ALA A 799 8.49 13.51 13.53
CA ALA A 799 9.02 14.07 12.29
C ALA A 799 10.23 14.97 12.59
N THR A 800 11.27 14.85 11.76
CA THR A 800 12.48 15.71 11.85
C THR A 800 12.44 16.87 10.88
N GLY A 801 11.50 16.84 9.95
CA GLY A 801 11.32 17.84 8.91
C GLY A 801 9.85 18.13 8.59
N TYR A 802 9.56 18.52 7.36
CA TYR A 802 8.21 18.81 6.92
C TYR A 802 7.31 17.54 6.96
N PRO A 803 6.05 17.61 7.41
CA PRO A 803 5.13 18.77 7.54
C PRO A 803 5.37 19.69 8.74
N GLY A 804 6.39 19.52 9.46
CA GLY A 804 6.87 20.28 10.59
C GLY A 804 7.55 19.34 11.56
N PRO A 805 8.68 19.77 12.19
CA PRO A 805 9.34 18.94 13.19
C PRO A 805 8.40 18.70 14.37
N GLY A 806 8.56 17.55 15.02
CA GLY A 806 7.86 17.21 16.25
C GLY A 806 6.99 15.96 16.14
N ILE A 807 6.23 15.72 17.17
CA ILE A 807 5.24 14.64 17.26
C ILE A 807 4.09 14.93 16.31
N ILE A 808 3.75 13.95 15.46
CA ILE A 808 2.57 14.01 14.61
C ILE A 808 1.51 13.10 15.24
N PRO A 809 0.50 13.69 15.90
CA PRO A 809 -0.59 12.92 16.51
C PRO A 809 -1.35 12.09 15.49
N SER A 810 -1.81 10.91 15.92
CA SER A 810 -2.68 10.05 15.14
C SER A 810 -4.14 10.33 15.45
N GLU A 811 -5.04 9.91 14.55
CA GLU A 811 -6.48 10.20 14.61
C GLU A 811 -7.11 9.61 15.88
N PRO A 812 -7.87 10.40 16.69
CA PRO A 812 -8.57 9.94 17.87
C PRO A 812 -9.80 9.11 17.49
N PHE A 813 -10.75 8.95 18.40
CA PHE A 813 -12.04 8.33 18.10
C PHE A 813 -12.68 8.95 16.86
N SER A 814 -13.03 8.12 15.89
CA SER A 814 -13.71 8.56 14.67
C SER A 814 -14.70 7.52 14.16
N TRP A 815 -15.65 7.95 13.34
CA TRP A 815 -16.64 7.08 12.73
C TRP A 815 -16.76 7.34 11.23
N TYR A 816 -17.28 6.35 10.49
CA TYR A 816 -17.61 6.49 9.09
C TYR A 816 -18.88 5.71 8.72
N ALA A 817 -19.55 6.15 7.67
CA ALA A 817 -20.66 5.43 7.04
C ALA A 817 -20.56 5.57 5.52
N THR A 818 -20.64 4.46 4.80
CA THR A 818 -20.57 4.40 3.33
C THR A 818 -21.80 3.70 2.78
N LEU A 819 -22.50 4.36 1.85
CA LEU A 819 -23.56 3.75 1.06
C LEU A 819 -23.05 3.44 -0.34
N GLN A 820 -23.08 2.15 -0.71
CA GLN A 820 -22.75 1.69 -2.06
C GLN A 820 -24.01 1.30 -2.82
N PHE A 821 -24.04 1.66 -4.09
CA PHE A 821 -24.99 1.13 -5.07
C PHE A 821 -24.21 0.52 -6.24
N LYS A 822 -24.65 -0.68 -6.68
CA LYS A 822 -24.06 -1.41 -7.79
C LYS A 822 -25.13 -1.78 -8.81
N LEU A 823 -24.96 -1.34 -10.08
CA LEU A 823 -25.86 -1.64 -11.20
C LEU A 823 -25.30 -2.76 -12.08
#